data_f10e656eb73d1882f840c3035dc49336
#
_entry.id   f10e656eb73d1882f840c3035dc49336
#
_cell.length_a   1.000
_cell.length_b   1.000
_cell.length_c   1.000
_cell.angle_alpha   90.00
_cell.angle_beta   90.00
_cell.angle_gamma   90.00
#
_symmetry.space_group_name_H-M   'P 1'
#
loop_
_entity.id
_entity.type
_entity.pdbx_description
1 polymer ?
#
loop_
_entity_poly.entity_id
_entity_poly.type
_entity_poly.pdbx_seq_one_letter_code
_entity_poly.pdbx_strand_id
1 'polypeptide(L)'
;MNVVIVGGVAAGTKTAAKLKREDRSINVTLLTKDRDISYAGCGLPYYVGGLIETEEELVVNTPQKFSALTGADVITGMEATGLDAQAKVLTAKNLDTGAKEEFFYDKLVIATGASAAVPPIPGIHTPGVFKMRTPEDAVTARDYAQKHNVKQAVVIGAGFIGLEVAENLQKQGLLVTVLEFADQVMPGVFDFEMADYIRRHLEKKGICVYLSTKAEEILGGGSVTGVKSSAGEFSCGIVIAAAGVRPNTAFLNGTGMEMVKGTIVVNEQMETNLPDVYAAGDCAMVKNRLTGAPQWSPMGSSANLEGRTLAQILSGKDHGEPKAYPGVLGTSVVKLPDLNCGRTGLTEAQASELGYNTVCAVAVTDDKAHYYPDAAFFATKLIAEKETHKLLGVQVLGPGAVDKMIDIAVTGLNMGARLEDFENADYAYAPPFSTAIHPFVQTVYVLQNKLNGALKSFTPAEYMRGASEGYRVIDASGVPTIPGAKFVDLTKVNGEVEGLNKDDKLLLVCARGKRAYFLQNRLRHFGYTNTKVLEGSTSFNVLKTDGETEVSPEDVTRVKGLGFLRDKTTKNKFNCRVITRNGKISAEESQAIAEAAKIYGSGEITMTTRLTMEIQGVPYENIEPLREFLSRAGLETGGTGSKVRPVVSCKGTTCQYGNIDTFALSDEIHRRFYQGYREVKLPHKFKIAVGGCPNNCVKPDLNDLGIVGANVPQIDLEKCRGCKVCQVENVCPMKAAAVTDGKIVLSESCNNCGRCVKKCPFGAFDSAKTGYRVYIGGRWGKNIARGQMLGKVFTNEEELLSVVEKAILLFREQGITGERFSDTVARLGFATVEEQLLSDELLQRKAENISAQKHLKGGATC
;
A
#
# COMPACT_ATOMS: atom_id res chain seq x y z
N MET A 1 50.07 9.44 -21.22
CA MET A 1 48.80 10.17 -21.27
C MET A 1 48.21 10.12 -19.87
N ASN A 2 47.86 11.29 -19.32
CA ASN A 2 47.21 11.44 -18.02
C ASN A 2 45.70 11.67 -18.22
N VAL A 3 44.89 10.77 -17.72
CA VAL A 3 43.43 10.87 -17.76
C VAL A 3 42.88 11.10 -16.37
N VAL A 4 42.24 12.25 -16.14
CA VAL A 4 41.54 12.55 -14.90
C VAL A 4 40.07 12.27 -15.09
N ILE A 5 39.47 11.52 -14.17
CA ILE A 5 38.07 11.18 -14.17
C ILE A 5 37.41 11.73 -12.89
N VAL A 6 36.34 12.50 -13.02
CA VAL A 6 35.62 13.06 -11.87
C VAL A 6 34.31 12.32 -11.70
N GLY A 7 34.17 11.57 -10.61
CA GLY A 7 33.01 10.77 -10.25
C GLY A 7 33.31 9.27 -10.17
N GLY A 8 33.06 8.69 -9.00
CA GLY A 8 33.48 7.33 -8.60
C GLY A 8 32.41 6.24 -8.66
N VAL A 9 31.28 6.45 -9.37
CA VAL A 9 30.19 5.42 -9.41
C VAL A 9 30.15 4.73 -10.78
N ALA A 10 29.02 4.71 -11.47
CA ALA A 10 28.81 3.87 -12.66
C ALA A 10 29.72 4.24 -13.85
N ALA A 11 29.55 5.45 -14.42
CA ALA A 11 30.29 5.85 -15.62
C ALA A 11 31.80 5.99 -15.37
N GLY A 12 32.20 6.68 -14.30
CA GLY A 12 33.60 6.94 -14.00
C GLY A 12 34.40 5.65 -13.71
N THR A 13 33.90 4.77 -12.83
CA THR A 13 34.58 3.49 -12.54
C THR A 13 34.63 2.57 -13.77
N LYS A 14 33.56 2.56 -14.59
CA LYS A 14 33.54 1.81 -15.83
C LYS A 14 34.57 2.32 -16.82
N THR A 15 34.67 3.66 -16.98
CA THR A 15 35.68 4.30 -17.84
C THR A 15 37.09 3.97 -17.35
N ALA A 16 37.39 4.19 -16.07
CA ALA A 16 38.68 3.91 -15.48
C ALA A 16 39.13 2.45 -15.68
N ALA A 17 38.27 1.52 -15.24
CA ALA A 17 38.57 0.09 -15.32
C ALA A 17 38.69 -0.42 -16.78
N LYS A 18 37.88 0.06 -17.71
CA LYS A 18 37.95 -0.33 -19.11
C LYS A 18 39.19 0.26 -19.78
N LEU A 19 39.51 1.54 -19.53
CA LEU A 19 40.65 2.22 -20.08
C LEU A 19 41.96 1.55 -19.67
N LYS A 20 42.10 1.21 -18.38
CA LYS A 20 43.29 0.45 -17.88
C LYS A 20 43.39 -0.98 -18.50
N ARG A 21 42.26 -1.58 -18.90
CA ARG A 21 42.29 -2.87 -19.66
C ARG A 21 42.66 -2.68 -21.11
N GLU A 22 42.29 -1.54 -21.72
CA GLU A 22 42.70 -1.19 -23.06
C GLU A 22 44.20 -0.91 -23.11
N ASP A 23 44.69 -0.05 -22.24
CA ASP A 23 46.07 0.35 -22.17
C ASP A 23 46.56 0.63 -20.74
N ARG A 24 47.42 -0.26 -20.24
CA ARG A 24 47.94 -0.11 -18.87
C ARG A 24 48.97 1.01 -18.73
N SER A 25 49.52 1.55 -19.82
CA SER A 25 50.45 2.66 -19.80
C SER A 25 49.79 4.03 -19.54
N ILE A 26 48.49 4.10 -19.69
CA ILE A 26 47.72 5.35 -19.43
C ILE A 26 47.62 5.51 -17.91
N ASN A 27 48.04 6.70 -17.42
CA ASN A 27 47.82 7.08 -16.03
C ASN A 27 46.38 7.55 -15.86
N VAL A 28 45.62 6.87 -14.97
CA VAL A 28 44.23 7.19 -14.69
C VAL A 28 44.09 7.57 -13.24
N THR A 29 43.64 8.80 -12.99
CA THR A 29 43.30 9.30 -11.65
C THR A 29 41.79 9.49 -11.57
N LEU A 30 41.13 8.79 -10.64
CA LEU A 30 39.70 8.88 -10.40
C LEU A 30 39.46 9.69 -9.10
N LEU A 31 38.83 10.84 -9.24
CA LEU A 31 38.47 11.73 -8.13
C LEU A 31 36.98 11.58 -7.80
N THR A 32 36.64 11.50 -6.53
CA THR A 32 35.24 11.53 -6.08
C THR A 32 35.10 12.23 -4.74
N LYS A 33 34.00 12.97 -4.57
CA LYS A 33 33.65 13.61 -3.30
C LYS A 33 33.20 12.62 -2.23
N ASP A 34 32.55 11.53 -2.65
CA ASP A 34 32.03 10.52 -1.76
C ASP A 34 33.17 9.62 -1.26
N ARG A 35 33.00 9.01 -0.10
CA ARG A 35 33.98 8.06 0.46
C ARG A 35 33.88 6.69 -0.19
N ASP A 36 32.66 6.33 -0.62
CA ASP A 36 32.40 5.10 -1.35
C ASP A 36 32.45 5.30 -2.86
N ILE A 37 32.94 4.27 -3.53
CA ILE A 37 32.91 4.18 -5.00
C ILE A 37 32.17 2.90 -5.42
N SER A 38 31.80 2.85 -6.70
CA SER A 38 31.25 1.60 -7.28
C SER A 38 30.10 1.00 -6.43
N TYR A 39 29.24 1.82 -5.89
CA TYR A 39 28.10 1.35 -5.11
C TYR A 39 26.85 1.12 -5.95
N ALA A 40 25.96 0.26 -5.43
CA ALA A 40 24.70 -0.13 -6.05
C ALA A 40 23.60 0.90 -5.80
N GLY A 41 23.62 2.04 -6.49
CA GLY A 41 22.61 3.10 -6.33
C GLY A 41 21.17 2.61 -6.57
N CYS A 42 20.96 1.64 -7.47
CA CYS A 42 19.65 1.00 -7.68
C CYS A 42 19.30 -0.03 -6.60
N GLY A 43 20.23 -0.42 -5.73
CA GLY A 43 20.01 -1.34 -4.61
C GLY A 43 19.43 -0.69 -3.36
N LEU A 44 19.49 0.64 -3.25
CA LEU A 44 19.14 1.38 -2.04
C LEU A 44 17.70 1.14 -1.56
N PRO A 45 16.66 1.18 -2.41
CA PRO A 45 15.30 0.85 -1.98
C PRO A 45 15.19 -0.57 -1.42
N TYR A 46 15.89 -1.54 -2.01
CA TYR A 46 15.87 -2.94 -1.58
C TYR A 46 16.61 -3.16 -0.25
N TYR A 47 17.64 -2.36 0.03
CA TYR A 47 18.28 -2.32 1.36
C TYR A 47 17.32 -1.77 2.42
N VAL A 48 16.62 -0.68 2.14
CA VAL A 48 15.58 -0.13 3.03
C VAL A 48 14.50 -1.17 3.30
N GLY A 49 14.13 -1.97 2.30
CA GLY A 49 13.16 -3.07 2.41
C GLY A 49 13.71 -4.35 3.06
N GLY A 50 14.99 -4.43 3.38
CA GLY A 50 15.62 -5.60 3.98
C GLY A 50 15.86 -6.79 3.05
N LEU A 51 15.73 -6.63 1.73
CA LEU A 51 16.09 -7.64 0.74
C LEU A 51 17.61 -7.73 0.56
N ILE A 52 18.30 -6.60 0.62
CA ILE A 52 19.74 -6.50 0.80
C ILE A 52 19.94 -6.34 2.30
N GLU A 53 20.66 -7.26 2.89
CA GLU A 53 20.68 -7.38 4.36
C GLU A 53 21.73 -6.46 4.99
N THR A 54 22.91 -6.33 4.37
CA THR A 54 24.06 -5.62 4.92
C THR A 54 24.48 -4.43 4.05
N GLU A 55 25.11 -3.44 4.69
CA GLU A 55 25.62 -2.23 4.02
C GLU A 55 26.75 -2.59 3.03
N GLU A 56 27.60 -3.56 3.39
CA GLU A 56 28.72 -4.00 2.55
C GLU A 56 28.25 -4.53 1.20
N GLU A 57 27.04 -5.10 1.10
CA GLU A 57 26.46 -5.57 -0.16
C GLU A 57 26.11 -4.42 -1.12
N LEU A 58 25.94 -3.21 -0.61
CA LEU A 58 25.73 -2.01 -1.43
C LEU A 58 27.03 -1.53 -2.10
N VAL A 59 28.18 -1.81 -1.53
CA VAL A 59 29.47 -1.35 -2.06
C VAL A 59 30.14 -2.47 -2.85
N VAL A 60 30.10 -2.40 -4.18
CA VAL A 60 30.64 -3.43 -5.08
C VAL A 60 32.17 -3.50 -4.96
N ASN A 61 32.84 -2.36 -4.90
CA ASN A 61 34.29 -2.28 -4.73
C ASN A 61 34.65 -1.11 -3.81
N THR A 62 35.52 -1.37 -2.83
CA THR A 62 36.17 -0.30 -2.08
C THR A 62 37.21 0.41 -2.94
N PRO A 63 37.62 1.65 -2.62
CA PRO A 63 38.68 2.38 -3.35
C PRO A 63 39.96 1.57 -3.48
N GLN A 64 40.41 0.94 -2.41
CA GLN A 64 41.62 0.14 -2.36
C GLN A 64 41.52 -1.11 -3.26
N LYS A 65 40.41 -1.84 -3.15
CA LYS A 65 40.15 -3.01 -3.99
C LYS A 65 40.08 -2.64 -5.47
N PHE A 66 39.42 -1.53 -5.79
CA PHE A 66 39.32 -1.06 -7.17
C PHE A 66 40.70 -0.66 -7.75
N SER A 67 41.51 0.12 -7.00
CA SER A 67 42.88 0.46 -7.40
C SER A 67 43.74 -0.78 -7.62
N ALA A 68 43.70 -1.73 -6.69
CA ALA A 68 44.48 -2.99 -6.80
C ALA A 68 44.09 -3.82 -8.04
N LEU A 69 42.80 -3.89 -8.34
CA LEU A 69 42.28 -4.65 -9.49
C LEU A 69 42.55 -3.96 -10.83
N THR A 70 42.48 -2.65 -10.90
CA THR A 70 42.51 -1.92 -12.16
C THR A 70 43.87 -1.27 -12.44
N GLY A 71 44.61 -0.84 -11.41
CA GLY A 71 45.79 -0.02 -11.52
C GLY A 71 45.45 1.47 -11.76
N ALA A 72 44.25 1.91 -11.46
CA ALA A 72 43.89 3.33 -11.45
C ALA A 72 44.08 3.92 -10.04
N ASP A 73 44.57 5.14 -9.95
CA ASP A 73 44.65 5.86 -8.69
C ASP A 73 43.27 6.40 -8.31
N VAL A 74 42.81 6.09 -7.10
CA VAL A 74 41.49 6.53 -6.60
C VAL A 74 41.68 7.46 -5.41
N ILE A 75 41.15 8.67 -5.53
CA ILE A 75 41.19 9.70 -4.48
C ILE A 75 39.75 10.07 -4.10
N THR A 76 39.36 9.72 -2.89
CA THR A 76 38.04 10.01 -2.30
C THR A 76 38.08 11.29 -1.48
N GLY A 77 36.91 11.87 -1.16
CA GLY A 77 36.83 13.13 -0.40
C GLY A 77 37.28 14.36 -1.21
N MET A 78 37.32 14.27 -2.54
CA MET A 78 37.74 15.34 -3.44
C MET A 78 36.56 15.83 -4.27
N GLU A 79 36.12 17.06 -4.00
CA GLU A 79 35.05 17.71 -4.73
C GLU A 79 35.58 18.66 -5.80
N ALA A 80 35.26 18.45 -7.08
CA ALA A 80 35.62 19.34 -8.16
C ALA A 80 34.92 20.71 -7.99
N THR A 81 35.70 21.77 -8.02
CA THR A 81 35.21 23.14 -7.75
C THR A 81 35.46 24.12 -8.90
N GLY A 82 36.28 23.78 -9.89
CA GLY A 82 36.56 24.63 -11.05
C GLY A 82 37.31 23.91 -12.15
N LEU A 83 37.19 24.42 -13.37
CA LEU A 83 37.86 23.88 -14.56
C LEU A 83 38.46 25.06 -15.36
N ASP A 84 39.76 25.00 -15.61
CA ASP A 84 40.42 25.80 -16.65
C ASP A 84 40.76 24.87 -17.82
N ALA A 85 39.94 24.92 -18.87
CA ALA A 85 40.10 24.03 -20.02
C ALA A 85 41.27 24.47 -20.92
N GLN A 86 41.69 25.71 -20.87
CA GLN A 86 42.83 26.20 -21.66
C GLN A 86 44.17 25.78 -21.04
N ALA A 87 44.27 25.91 -19.72
CA ALA A 87 45.44 25.44 -18.97
C ALA A 87 45.40 23.90 -18.74
N LYS A 88 44.28 23.22 -19.04
CA LYS A 88 44.07 21.80 -18.76
C LYS A 88 44.23 21.45 -17.28
N VAL A 89 43.59 22.26 -16.42
CA VAL A 89 43.67 22.15 -14.96
C VAL A 89 42.26 21.97 -14.39
N LEU A 90 42.07 20.92 -13.63
CA LEU A 90 40.89 20.73 -12.78
C LEU A 90 41.27 21.14 -11.34
N THR A 91 40.52 22.05 -10.75
CA THR A 91 40.64 22.39 -9.33
C THR A 91 39.65 21.58 -8.52
N ALA A 92 40.12 20.88 -7.50
CA ALA A 92 39.27 20.15 -6.55
C ALA A 92 39.59 20.57 -5.10
N LYS A 93 38.58 20.48 -4.24
CA LYS A 93 38.66 20.74 -2.81
C LYS A 93 38.72 19.45 -2.05
N ASN A 94 39.73 19.27 -1.23
CA ASN A 94 39.79 18.20 -0.26
C ASN A 94 38.79 18.48 0.87
N LEU A 95 37.81 17.59 1.07
CA LEU A 95 36.70 17.80 2.02
C LEU A 95 37.12 17.59 3.48
N ASP A 96 38.19 16.83 3.72
CA ASP A 96 38.71 16.60 5.08
C ASP A 96 39.57 17.78 5.56
N THR A 97 40.42 18.35 4.68
CA THR A 97 41.35 19.43 5.04
C THR A 97 40.88 20.82 4.64
N GLY A 98 39.93 20.88 3.72
CA GLY A 98 39.49 22.14 3.09
C GLY A 98 40.47 22.71 2.06
N ALA A 99 41.64 22.10 1.81
CA ALA A 99 42.64 22.53 0.87
C ALA A 99 42.15 22.40 -0.58
N LYS A 100 42.58 23.33 -1.43
CA LYS A 100 42.40 23.24 -2.88
C LYS A 100 43.61 22.56 -3.49
N GLU A 101 43.37 21.65 -4.41
CA GLU A 101 44.39 20.91 -5.14
C GLU A 101 44.12 21.01 -6.64
N GLU A 102 45.20 21.05 -7.46
CA GLU A 102 45.11 21.13 -8.90
C GLU A 102 45.56 19.83 -9.55
N PHE A 103 44.76 19.36 -10.50
CA PHE A 103 45.00 18.15 -11.28
C PHE A 103 45.16 18.49 -12.74
N PHE A 104 46.39 18.30 -13.27
CA PHE A 104 46.71 18.48 -14.66
C PHE A 104 46.32 17.23 -15.48
N TYR A 105 45.70 17.42 -16.62
CA TYR A 105 45.25 16.32 -17.47
C TYR A 105 45.63 16.49 -18.95
N ASP A 106 45.82 15.37 -19.63
CA ASP A 106 45.79 15.30 -21.08
C ASP A 106 44.35 15.17 -21.59
N LYS A 107 43.54 14.36 -20.89
CA LYS A 107 42.12 14.16 -21.12
C LYS A 107 41.33 14.21 -19.77
N LEU A 108 40.22 14.90 -19.78
CA LEU A 108 39.34 15.00 -18.62
C LEU A 108 38.00 14.31 -18.90
N VAL A 109 37.53 13.47 -17.99
CA VAL A 109 36.20 12.83 -18.04
C VAL A 109 35.36 13.36 -16.89
N ILE A 110 34.26 13.99 -17.19
CA ILE A 110 33.27 14.45 -16.23
C ILE A 110 32.18 13.35 -16.10
N ALA A 111 32.18 12.64 -14.97
CA ALA A 111 31.25 11.59 -14.64
C ALA A 111 30.61 11.82 -13.25
N THR A 112 30.35 13.09 -12.93
CA THR A 112 29.90 13.57 -11.62
C THR A 112 28.48 13.16 -11.27
N GLY A 113 27.76 12.61 -12.24
CA GLY A 113 26.42 12.08 -12.01
C GLY A 113 25.39 13.16 -11.65
N ALA A 114 24.44 12.78 -10.81
CA ALA A 114 23.38 13.65 -10.34
C ALA A 114 23.13 13.44 -8.84
N SER A 115 22.62 14.47 -8.17
CA SER A 115 22.18 14.44 -6.77
C SER A 115 20.66 14.47 -6.68
N ALA A 116 20.08 13.99 -5.58
CA ALA A 116 18.64 14.08 -5.32
C ALA A 116 18.19 15.56 -5.39
N ALA A 117 17.13 15.83 -6.12
CA ALA A 117 16.48 17.12 -6.13
C ALA A 117 15.73 17.32 -4.82
N VAL A 118 16.18 18.24 -3.99
CA VAL A 118 15.50 18.59 -2.75
C VAL A 118 14.56 19.76 -3.06
N PRO A 119 13.23 19.57 -2.97
CA PRO A 119 12.28 20.64 -3.20
C PRO A 119 12.39 21.68 -2.08
N PRO A 120 12.16 22.98 -2.37
CA PRO A 120 12.24 24.03 -1.36
C PRO A 120 10.96 24.05 -0.49
N ILE A 121 10.77 23.00 0.29
CA ILE A 121 9.63 22.82 1.20
C ILE A 121 10.08 23.21 2.61
N PRO A 122 9.37 24.08 3.35
CA PRO A 122 9.62 24.34 4.75
C PRO A 122 9.72 23.05 5.55
N GLY A 123 10.72 22.92 6.41
CA GLY A 123 10.94 21.71 7.22
C GLY A 123 11.62 20.54 6.51
N ILE A 124 12.06 20.67 5.25
CA ILE A 124 12.69 19.57 4.47
C ILE A 124 13.98 19.01 5.10
N HIS A 125 14.58 19.72 6.05
CA HIS A 125 15.78 19.30 6.79
C HIS A 125 15.45 18.78 8.21
N THR A 126 14.17 18.63 8.54
CA THR A 126 13.75 18.06 9.84
C THR A 126 14.24 16.61 9.97
N PRO A 127 14.80 16.20 11.14
CA PRO A 127 15.16 14.80 11.36
C PRO A 127 13.99 13.85 11.09
N GLY A 128 14.25 12.81 10.27
CA GLY A 128 13.22 11.90 9.74
C GLY A 128 12.84 12.17 8.28
N VAL A 129 13.45 13.18 7.64
CA VAL A 129 13.39 13.38 6.18
C VAL A 129 14.65 12.85 5.54
N PHE A 130 14.49 11.96 4.56
CA PHE A 130 15.61 11.31 3.86
C PHE A 130 15.47 11.46 2.34
N LYS A 131 16.62 11.44 1.69
CA LYS A 131 16.75 11.22 0.24
C LYS A 131 17.13 9.75 0.01
N MET A 132 17.26 9.35 -1.26
CA MET A 132 17.65 8.00 -1.63
C MET A 132 18.64 8.07 -2.80
N ARG A 133 19.91 8.35 -2.52
CA ARG A 133 20.93 8.51 -3.55
C ARG A 133 22.26 7.82 -3.22
N THR A 134 22.67 7.78 -1.96
CA THR A 134 23.92 7.18 -1.50
C THR A 134 23.64 6.02 -0.54
N PRO A 135 24.60 5.09 -0.31
CA PRO A 135 24.46 4.06 0.73
C PRO A 135 24.11 4.66 2.10
N GLU A 136 24.75 5.75 2.50
CA GLU A 136 24.49 6.45 3.76
C GLU A 136 23.02 6.93 3.87
N ASP A 137 22.44 7.42 2.78
CA ASP A 137 21.01 7.82 2.76
C ASP A 137 20.10 6.63 3.13
N ALA A 138 20.37 5.44 2.55
CA ALA A 138 19.56 4.24 2.76
C ALA A 138 19.77 3.65 4.17
N VAL A 139 21.01 3.60 4.62
CA VAL A 139 21.37 3.12 5.97
C VAL A 139 20.71 3.99 7.03
N THR A 140 20.89 5.32 6.92
CA THR A 140 20.33 6.26 7.88
C THR A 140 18.80 6.21 7.91
N ALA A 141 18.14 6.07 6.75
CA ALA A 141 16.68 5.96 6.66
C ALA A 141 16.17 4.68 7.32
N ARG A 142 16.81 3.53 7.05
CA ARG A 142 16.46 2.22 7.65
C ARG A 142 16.64 2.23 9.16
N ASP A 143 17.79 2.69 9.63
CA ASP A 143 18.11 2.76 11.06
C ASP A 143 17.15 3.69 11.80
N TYR A 144 16.84 4.84 11.22
CA TYR A 144 15.89 5.77 11.79
C TYR A 144 14.51 5.13 11.93
N ALA A 145 14.00 4.49 10.86
CA ALA A 145 12.70 3.85 10.88
C ALA A 145 12.60 2.76 11.96
N GLN A 146 13.65 1.95 12.11
CA GLN A 146 13.72 0.89 13.11
C GLN A 146 13.83 1.46 14.53
N LYS A 147 14.78 2.37 14.77
CA LYS A 147 15.03 2.99 16.08
C LYS A 147 13.81 3.69 16.65
N HIS A 148 13.04 4.38 15.79
CA HIS A 148 11.84 5.12 16.19
C HIS A 148 10.56 4.32 16.05
N ASN A 149 10.64 3.02 15.70
CA ASN A 149 9.48 2.14 15.49
C ASN A 149 8.39 2.79 14.61
N VAL A 150 8.84 3.39 13.50
CA VAL A 150 7.97 4.12 12.59
C VAL A 150 6.90 3.20 12.00
N LYS A 151 5.66 3.67 11.93
CA LYS A 151 4.51 2.93 11.39
C LYS A 151 3.95 3.52 10.10
N GLN A 152 4.20 4.81 9.86
CA GLN A 152 3.65 5.53 8.72
C GLN A 152 4.75 6.30 8.01
N ALA A 153 4.74 6.24 6.69
CA ALA A 153 5.69 6.91 5.82
C ALA A 153 4.98 7.75 4.77
N VAL A 154 5.55 8.92 4.45
CA VAL A 154 5.17 9.70 3.28
C VAL A 154 6.33 9.72 2.29
N VAL A 155 6.03 9.40 1.02
CA VAL A 155 6.98 9.50 -0.09
C VAL A 155 6.55 10.67 -0.98
N ILE A 156 7.44 11.61 -1.22
CA ILE A 156 7.20 12.77 -2.09
C ILE A 156 7.79 12.48 -3.46
N GLY A 157 6.92 12.24 -4.44
CA GLY A 157 7.24 11.87 -5.81
C GLY A 157 6.94 10.41 -6.15
N ALA A 158 6.20 10.18 -7.24
CA ALA A 158 5.81 8.86 -7.75
C ALA A 158 6.62 8.44 -9.00
N GLY A 159 7.91 8.80 -9.07
CA GLY A 159 8.87 8.28 -10.05
C GLY A 159 9.42 6.92 -9.63
N PHE A 160 10.43 6.40 -10.36
CA PHE A 160 11.06 5.09 -10.08
C PHE A 160 11.50 4.95 -8.62
N ILE A 161 12.34 5.85 -8.14
CA ILE A 161 12.88 5.81 -6.77
C ILE A 161 11.77 5.85 -5.73
N GLY A 162 10.81 6.76 -5.90
CA GLY A 162 9.71 6.93 -4.94
C GLY A 162 8.84 5.68 -4.83
N LEU A 163 8.44 5.08 -5.95
CA LEU A 163 7.58 3.90 -5.95
C LEU A 163 8.31 2.64 -5.47
N GLU A 164 9.61 2.46 -5.81
CA GLU A 164 10.41 1.35 -5.29
C GLU A 164 10.62 1.47 -3.77
N VAL A 165 10.89 2.67 -3.26
CA VAL A 165 10.99 2.88 -1.81
C VAL A 165 9.65 2.67 -1.14
N ALA A 166 8.54 3.15 -1.74
CA ALA A 166 7.20 2.93 -1.21
C ALA A 166 6.86 1.43 -1.07
N GLU A 167 7.17 0.62 -2.09
CA GLU A 167 7.03 -0.84 -2.03
C GLU A 167 7.83 -1.43 -0.87
N ASN A 168 9.09 -1.01 -0.75
CA ASN A 168 10.01 -1.61 0.22
C ASN A 168 9.70 -1.18 1.66
N LEU A 169 9.26 0.05 1.89
CA LEU A 169 8.75 0.48 3.20
C LEU A 169 7.45 -0.27 3.57
N GLN A 170 6.56 -0.51 2.60
CA GLN A 170 5.36 -1.30 2.83
C GLN A 170 5.69 -2.75 3.22
N LYS A 171 6.70 -3.37 2.59
CA LYS A 171 7.19 -4.72 2.97
C LYS A 171 7.72 -4.77 4.40
N GLN A 172 8.24 -3.67 4.93
CA GLN A 172 8.61 -3.52 6.34
C GLN A 172 7.40 -3.29 7.27
N GLY A 173 6.18 -3.32 6.73
CA GLY A 173 4.93 -3.19 7.48
C GLY A 173 4.48 -1.75 7.75
N LEU A 174 5.07 -0.75 7.07
CA LEU A 174 4.63 0.63 7.19
C LEU A 174 3.38 0.88 6.33
N LEU A 175 2.51 1.74 6.81
CA LEU A 175 1.49 2.39 5.97
C LEU A 175 2.17 3.47 5.14
N VAL A 176 2.06 3.38 3.82
CA VAL A 176 2.77 4.28 2.91
C VAL A 176 1.80 5.13 2.12
N THR A 177 2.01 6.45 2.17
CA THR A 177 1.33 7.43 1.35
C THR A 177 2.32 8.06 0.37
N VAL A 178 1.97 8.07 -0.91
CA VAL A 178 2.75 8.70 -1.98
C VAL A 178 2.04 9.98 -2.42
N LEU A 179 2.75 11.11 -2.38
CA LEU A 179 2.27 12.41 -2.87
C LEU A 179 2.95 12.72 -4.18
N GLU A 180 2.18 12.87 -5.27
CA GLU A 180 2.68 13.18 -6.60
C GLU A 180 2.08 14.51 -7.09
N PHE A 181 2.96 15.41 -7.52
CA PHE A 181 2.57 16.72 -8.04
C PHE A 181 1.88 16.61 -9.41
N ALA A 182 2.32 15.67 -10.25
CA ALA A 182 1.70 15.41 -11.54
C ALA A 182 0.34 14.69 -11.39
N ASP A 183 -0.40 14.67 -12.47
CA ASP A 183 -1.73 14.02 -12.59
C ASP A 183 -1.66 12.50 -12.80
N GLN A 184 -0.45 11.93 -12.84
CA GLN A 184 -0.23 10.48 -12.98
C GLN A 184 1.05 10.03 -12.24
N VAL A 185 1.13 8.75 -11.95
CA VAL A 185 2.38 8.10 -11.52
C VAL A 185 3.33 7.94 -12.70
N MET A 186 4.64 7.88 -12.46
CA MET A 186 5.67 7.75 -13.50
C MET A 186 5.48 8.75 -14.65
N PRO A 187 5.33 10.05 -14.39
CA PRO A 187 5.04 11.05 -15.42
C PRO A 187 6.14 11.09 -16.48
N GLY A 188 5.75 11.10 -17.76
CA GLY A 188 6.66 11.07 -18.90
C GLY A 188 7.33 9.73 -19.17
N VAL A 189 7.06 8.71 -18.35
CA VAL A 189 7.58 7.34 -18.52
C VAL A 189 6.53 6.45 -19.18
N PHE A 190 5.31 6.42 -18.65
CA PHE A 190 4.19 5.67 -19.20
C PHE A 190 3.11 6.59 -19.76
N ASP A 191 2.34 6.11 -20.75
CA ASP A 191 1.10 6.77 -21.17
C ASP A 191 0.06 6.69 -20.05
N PHE A 192 -0.89 7.63 -20.05
CA PHE A 192 -1.83 7.87 -18.96
C PHE A 192 -2.60 6.62 -18.52
N GLU A 193 -3.13 5.83 -19.47
CA GLU A 193 -3.90 4.62 -19.16
C GLU A 193 -3.04 3.52 -18.53
N MET A 194 -1.75 3.43 -18.91
CA MET A 194 -0.80 2.49 -18.29
C MET A 194 -0.44 2.94 -16.88
N ALA A 195 -0.22 4.24 -16.70
CA ALA A 195 0.03 4.86 -15.39
C ALA A 195 -1.17 4.72 -14.45
N ASP A 196 -2.41 4.88 -14.95
CA ASP A 196 -3.62 4.66 -14.16
C ASP A 196 -3.77 3.19 -13.72
N TYR A 197 -3.42 2.24 -14.58
CA TYR A 197 -3.39 0.83 -14.18
C TYR A 197 -2.41 0.60 -13.03
N ILE A 198 -1.18 1.17 -13.12
CA ILE A 198 -0.16 1.10 -12.06
C ILE A 198 -0.72 1.71 -10.76
N ARG A 199 -1.29 2.90 -10.80
CA ARG A 199 -1.87 3.59 -9.65
C ARG A 199 -2.93 2.72 -8.96
N ARG A 200 -3.93 2.24 -9.73
CA ARG A 200 -4.99 1.37 -9.19
C ARG A 200 -4.44 0.08 -8.58
N HIS A 201 -3.38 -0.47 -9.17
CA HIS A 201 -2.72 -1.65 -8.63
C HIS A 201 -2.04 -1.35 -7.29
N LEU A 202 -1.30 -0.23 -7.17
CA LEU A 202 -0.66 0.21 -5.93
C LEU A 202 -1.68 0.42 -4.81
N GLU A 203 -2.79 1.11 -5.13
CA GLU A 203 -3.88 1.34 -4.17
C GLU A 203 -4.52 0.02 -3.72
N LYS A 204 -4.78 -0.90 -4.65
CA LYS A 204 -5.28 -2.24 -4.33
C LYS A 204 -4.31 -3.02 -3.42
N LYS A 205 -3.00 -2.75 -3.52
CA LYS A 205 -1.97 -3.31 -2.65
C LYS A 205 -1.76 -2.52 -1.36
N GLY A 206 -2.53 -1.46 -1.13
CA GLY A 206 -2.52 -0.68 0.11
C GLY A 206 -1.43 0.39 0.20
N ILE A 207 -0.91 0.85 -0.94
CA ILE A 207 -0.11 2.07 -1.04
C ILE A 207 -1.05 3.20 -1.46
N CYS A 208 -1.26 4.19 -0.58
CA CYS A 208 -2.12 5.33 -0.88
C CYS A 208 -1.42 6.27 -1.86
N VAL A 209 -2.05 6.61 -2.99
CA VAL A 209 -1.47 7.51 -3.99
C VAL A 209 -2.35 8.73 -4.15
N TYR A 210 -1.79 9.91 -3.91
CA TYR A 210 -2.43 11.21 -4.11
C TYR A 210 -1.77 11.93 -5.28
N LEU A 211 -2.46 11.98 -6.42
CA LEU A 211 -2.04 12.70 -7.62
C LEU A 211 -2.43 14.18 -7.55
N SER A 212 -1.83 15.01 -8.40
CA SER A 212 -2.04 16.47 -8.43
C SER A 212 -1.90 17.11 -7.05
N THR A 213 -1.01 16.54 -6.22
CA THR A 213 -0.87 16.89 -4.81
C THR A 213 0.52 17.43 -4.52
N LYS A 214 0.57 18.71 -4.16
CA LYS A 214 1.80 19.40 -3.79
C LYS A 214 2.07 19.21 -2.29
N ALA A 215 3.25 18.70 -1.94
CA ALA A 215 3.75 18.80 -0.57
C ALA A 215 4.15 20.26 -0.28
N GLU A 216 3.62 20.84 0.79
CA GLU A 216 3.76 22.28 1.10
C GLU A 216 4.67 22.54 2.29
N GLU A 217 4.64 21.66 3.31
CA GLU A 217 5.41 21.79 4.55
C GLU A 217 5.63 20.44 5.20
N ILE A 218 6.81 20.23 5.76
CA ILE A 218 7.10 19.10 6.65
C ILE A 218 6.86 19.54 8.09
N LEU A 219 5.98 18.83 8.78
CA LEU A 219 5.55 19.14 10.14
C LEU A 219 6.46 18.45 11.17
N GLY A 220 6.74 19.16 12.28
CA GLY A 220 7.52 18.65 13.40
C GLY A 220 8.62 19.62 13.87
N GLY A 221 8.96 19.61 15.15
CA GLY A 221 9.95 20.49 15.74
C GLY A 221 11.33 19.85 15.96
N GLY A 222 11.38 18.62 16.47
CA GLY A 222 12.61 17.85 16.71
C GLY A 222 12.73 16.60 15.84
N SER A 223 11.61 16.12 15.32
CA SER A 223 11.49 15.02 14.35
C SER A 223 10.22 15.20 13.52
N VAL A 224 10.15 14.52 12.39
CA VAL A 224 8.97 14.54 11.53
C VAL A 224 7.75 13.98 12.25
N THR A 225 6.62 14.68 12.14
CA THR A 225 5.32 14.24 12.64
C THR A 225 4.26 14.16 11.54
N GLY A 226 4.55 14.74 10.36
CA GLY A 226 3.64 14.70 9.22
C GLY A 226 4.09 15.58 8.06
N VAL A 227 3.26 15.58 7.01
CA VAL A 227 3.40 16.42 5.82
C VAL A 227 2.10 17.14 5.56
N LYS A 228 2.14 18.47 5.46
CA LYS A 228 1.05 19.29 4.96
C LYS A 228 1.13 19.36 3.44
N SER A 229 0.01 19.19 2.79
CA SER A 229 -0.10 19.21 1.33
C SER A 229 -1.36 19.94 0.86
N SER A 230 -1.47 20.15 -0.45
CA SER A 230 -2.69 20.70 -1.07
C SER A 230 -3.93 19.80 -0.92
N ALA A 231 -3.76 18.51 -0.57
CA ALA A 231 -4.85 17.56 -0.32
C ALA A 231 -5.17 17.37 1.18
N GLY A 232 -4.46 18.07 2.09
CA GLY A 232 -4.59 17.96 3.53
C GLY A 232 -3.30 17.58 4.23
N GLU A 233 -3.40 17.21 5.51
CA GLU A 233 -2.26 16.82 6.34
C GLU A 233 -2.19 15.29 6.45
N PHE A 234 -0.98 14.75 6.36
CA PHE A 234 -0.67 13.33 6.47
C PHE A 234 0.30 13.10 7.62
N SER A 235 -0.13 12.39 8.65
CA SER A 235 0.73 12.00 9.77
C SER A 235 1.75 10.97 9.30
N CYS A 236 3.01 11.12 9.68
CA CYS A 236 4.06 10.15 9.40
C CYS A 236 5.24 10.34 10.34
N GLY A 237 6.01 9.27 10.54
CA GLY A 237 7.26 9.31 11.31
C GLY A 237 8.50 9.37 10.41
N ILE A 238 8.35 9.19 9.10
CA ILE A 238 9.45 9.27 8.11
C ILE A 238 8.94 9.86 6.80
N VAL A 239 9.77 10.68 6.16
CA VAL A 239 9.51 11.24 4.82
C VAL A 239 10.66 10.87 3.90
N ILE A 240 10.34 10.37 2.71
CA ILE A 240 11.32 10.16 1.63
C ILE A 240 11.09 11.20 0.54
N ALA A 241 12.08 12.07 0.34
CA ALA A 241 12.06 13.09 -0.71
C ALA A 241 12.63 12.49 -2.02
N ALA A 242 11.75 12.04 -2.91
CA ALA A 242 12.05 11.42 -4.19
C ALA A 242 11.56 12.26 -5.39
N ALA A 243 11.66 13.58 -5.30
CA ALA A 243 11.16 14.55 -6.29
C ALA A 243 12.07 14.73 -7.52
N GLY A 244 12.86 13.72 -7.88
CA GLY A 244 13.74 13.71 -9.03
C GLY A 244 15.22 13.91 -8.68
N VAL A 245 16.04 14.14 -9.70
CA VAL A 245 17.49 14.34 -9.58
C VAL A 245 17.96 15.59 -10.32
N ARG A 246 19.13 16.12 -9.96
CA ARG A 246 19.78 17.27 -10.62
C ARG A 246 21.22 16.91 -10.96
N PRO A 247 21.70 17.23 -12.18
CA PRO A 247 23.09 17.00 -12.56
C PRO A 247 24.07 17.77 -11.67
N ASN A 248 25.21 17.15 -11.37
CA ASN A 248 26.28 17.73 -10.54
C ASN A 248 27.30 18.47 -11.42
N THR A 249 26.90 19.58 -12.02
CA THR A 249 27.66 20.34 -13.03
C THR A 249 27.86 21.79 -12.66
N ALA A 250 27.44 22.22 -11.47
CA ALA A 250 27.51 23.63 -11.05
C ALA A 250 28.93 24.22 -11.07
N PHE A 251 29.97 23.40 -10.85
CA PHE A 251 31.36 23.81 -10.88
C PHE A 251 31.85 24.20 -12.28
N LEU A 252 31.09 23.91 -13.33
CA LEU A 252 31.36 24.28 -14.73
C LEU A 252 30.70 25.60 -15.14
N ASN A 253 29.96 26.25 -14.25
CA ASN A 253 29.39 27.57 -14.56
C ASN A 253 30.49 28.59 -14.85
N GLY A 254 30.39 29.31 -15.99
CA GLY A 254 31.36 30.28 -16.42
C GLY A 254 32.56 29.72 -17.17
N THR A 255 32.70 28.40 -17.38
CA THR A 255 33.79 27.80 -18.14
C THR A 255 33.57 27.79 -19.66
N GLY A 256 32.39 28.19 -20.14
CA GLY A 256 32.00 28.06 -21.55
C GLY A 256 31.49 26.67 -21.93
N MET A 257 31.32 25.77 -20.99
CA MET A 257 30.72 24.44 -21.22
C MET A 257 29.28 24.57 -21.74
N GLU A 258 28.98 23.91 -22.86
CA GLU A 258 27.61 23.84 -23.39
C GLU A 258 26.76 22.91 -22.55
N MET A 259 25.67 23.44 -22.00
CA MET A 259 24.77 22.71 -21.13
C MET A 259 23.30 22.96 -21.46
N VAL A 260 22.45 21.92 -21.37
CA VAL A 260 21.00 22.00 -21.50
C VAL A 260 20.34 21.50 -20.19
N LYS A 261 19.58 22.36 -19.54
CA LYS A 261 18.94 22.04 -18.23
C LYS A 261 19.94 21.52 -17.17
N GLY A 262 21.19 22.04 -17.22
CA GLY A 262 22.26 21.64 -16.31
C GLY A 262 22.99 20.34 -16.71
N THR A 263 22.62 19.66 -17.77
CA THR A 263 23.36 18.50 -18.31
C THR A 263 24.32 18.91 -19.37
N ILE A 264 25.51 18.31 -19.42
CA ILE A 264 26.59 18.61 -20.38
C ILE A 264 26.22 18.01 -21.74
N VAL A 265 26.19 18.83 -22.79
CA VAL A 265 25.94 18.35 -24.15
C VAL A 265 27.18 17.61 -24.67
N VAL A 266 26.98 16.38 -25.18
CA VAL A 266 28.06 15.60 -25.78
C VAL A 266 27.66 15.09 -27.18
N ASN A 267 28.69 14.88 -28.03
CA ASN A 267 28.53 14.23 -29.31
C ASN A 267 28.56 12.69 -29.19
N GLU A 268 28.55 11.99 -30.31
CA GLU A 268 28.57 10.50 -30.31
C GLU A 268 29.91 9.93 -29.82
N GLN A 269 30.98 10.72 -29.81
CA GLN A 269 32.27 10.40 -29.23
C GLN A 269 32.36 10.78 -27.75
N MET A 270 31.23 11.19 -27.12
CA MET A 270 31.14 11.65 -25.75
C MET A 270 31.99 12.93 -25.47
N GLU A 271 32.39 13.65 -26.54
CA GLU A 271 33.13 14.90 -26.44
C GLU A 271 32.20 16.07 -26.13
N THR A 272 32.66 16.98 -25.28
CA THR A 272 32.00 18.26 -25.02
C THR A 272 32.47 19.30 -26.05
N ASN A 273 31.94 20.54 -25.96
CA ASN A 273 32.43 21.66 -26.75
C ASN A 273 33.83 22.16 -26.32
N LEU A 274 34.35 21.69 -25.17
CA LEU A 274 35.69 22.06 -24.69
C LEU A 274 36.70 20.99 -25.13
N PRO A 275 37.87 21.39 -25.68
CA PRO A 275 38.89 20.46 -26.17
C PRO A 275 39.36 19.50 -25.05
N ASP A 276 39.49 18.23 -25.38
CA ASP A 276 39.99 17.20 -24.47
C ASP A 276 39.17 16.98 -23.21
N VAL A 277 37.90 17.47 -23.20
CA VAL A 277 36.94 17.28 -22.11
C VAL A 277 35.78 16.47 -22.59
N TYR A 278 35.48 15.39 -21.87
CA TYR A 278 34.44 14.40 -22.15
C TYR A 278 33.44 14.33 -20.99
N ALA A 279 32.21 13.89 -21.25
CA ALA A 279 31.27 13.63 -20.18
C ALA A 279 30.50 12.34 -20.41
N ALA A 280 30.12 11.65 -19.30
CA ALA A 280 29.36 10.42 -19.33
C ALA A 280 28.52 10.22 -18.06
N GLY A 281 27.43 9.47 -18.16
CA GLY A 281 26.51 9.17 -17.08
C GLY A 281 25.50 10.28 -16.82
N ASP A 282 24.91 10.30 -15.60
CA ASP A 282 23.75 11.13 -15.27
C ASP A 282 24.01 12.67 -15.40
N CYS A 283 25.25 13.10 -15.60
CA CYS A 283 25.57 14.51 -15.86
C CYS A 283 25.59 14.86 -17.36
N ALA A 284 25.52 13.87 -18.27
CA ALA A 284 25.62 14.08 -19.71
C ALA A 284 24.24 14.07 -20.39
N MET A 285 24.11 14.88 -21.45
CA MET A 285 23.00 14.89 -22.39
C MET A 285 23.42 14.15 -23.65
N VAL A 286 22.83 13.00 -23.91
CA VAL A 286 23.09 12.16 -25.08
C VAL A 286 21.98 12.29 -26.12
N LYS A 287 22.04 11.56 -27.22
CA LYS A 287 20.99 11.54 -28.25
C LYS A 287 19.95 10.46 -27.96
N ASN A 288 18.70 10.74 -28.29
CA ASN A 288 17.68 9.70 -28.49
C ASN A 288 17.98 8.97 -29.80
N ARG A 289 18.09 7.65 -29.74
CA ARG A 289 18.49 6.85 -30.90
C ARG A 289 17.44 6.82 -32.01
N LEU A 290 16.16 6.99 -31.69
CA LEU A 290 15.06 7.00 -32.68
C LEU A 290 14.92 8.35 -33.38
N THR A 291 15.07 9.44 -32.64
CA THR A 291 14.73 10.79 -33.10
C THR A 291 15.96 11.65 -33.40
N GLY A 292 17.14 11.27 -32.91
CA GLY A 292 18.34 12.09 -32.93
C GLY A 292 18.32 13.29 -32.00
N ALA A 293 17.20 13.57 -31.32
CA ALA A 293 17.06 14.68 -30.41
C ALA A 293 17.85 14.48 -29.10
N PRO A 294 18.28 15.58 -28.43
CA PRO A 294 18.90 15.46 -27.11
C PRO A 294 17.98 14.76 -26.12
N GLN A 295 18.52 13.80 -25.38
CA GLN A 295 17.80 13.07 -24.33
C GLN A 295 18.68 12.89 -23.10
N TRP A 296 18.14 13.23 -21.95
CA TRP A 296 18.75 12.93 -20.67
C TRP A 296 18.31 11.52 -20.19
N SER A 297 19.29 10.70 -19.82
CA SER A 297 19.06 9.32 -19.40
C SER A 297 19.84 9.01 -18.11
N PRO A 298 19.36 9.46 -16.93
CA PRO A 298 20.05 9.21 -15.66
C PRO A 298 19.81 7.76 -15.18
N MET A 299 20.34 6.80 -15.94
CA MET A 299 20.19 5.37 -15.74
C MET A 299 21.54 4.67 -15.62
N GLY A 300 21.67 3.77 -14.64
CA GLY A 300 22.93 3.04 -14.42
C GLY A 300 23.37 2.18 -15.62
N SER A 301 22.42 1.64 -16.41
CA SER A 301 22.72 0.91 -17.66
C SER A 301 23.34 1.83 -18.72
N SER A 302 22.74 2.99 -18.98
CA SER A 302 23.28 3.98 -19.92
C SER A 302 24.67 4.44 -19.47
N ALA A 303 24.83 4.82 -18.20
CA ALA A 303 26.11 5.28 -17.64
C ALA A 303 27.24 4.24 -17.82
N ASN A 304 26.95 2.95 -17.67
CA ASN A 304 27.92 1.88 -17.87
C ASN A 304 28.29 1.71 -19.36
N LEU A 305 27.31 1.80 -20.27
CA LEU A 305 27.56 1.69 -21.71
C LEU A 305 28.35 2.91 -22.21
N GLU A 306 27.99 4.10 -21.79
CA GLU A 306 28.69 5.35 -22.07
C GLU A 306 30.15 5.29 -21.61
N GLY A 307 30.38 4.94 -20.34
CA GLY A 307 31.73 4.81 -19.78
C GLY A 307 32.57 3.75 -20.49
N ARG A 308 31.98 2.62 -20.93
CA ARG A 308 32.65 1.61 -21.72
C ARG A 308 33.06 2.12 -23.10
N THR A 309 32.15 2.78 -23.81
CA THR A 309 32.40 3.36 -25.13
C THR A 309 33.46 4.47 -25.06
N LEU A 310 33.35 5.36 -24.09
CA LEU A 310 34.28 6.43 -23.86
C LEU A 310 35.70 5.91 -23.58
N ALA A 311 35.86 4.87 -22.79
CA ALA A 311 37.16 4.26 -22.54
C ALA A 311 37.82 3.69 -23.82
N GLN A 312 37.05 3.13 -24.76
CA GLN A 312 37.53 2.65 -26.04
C GLN A 312 37.97 3.81 -26.93
N ILE A 313 37.23 4.92 -26.94
CA ILE A 313 37.59 6.15 -27.67
C ILE A 313 38.89 6.75 -27.11
N LEU A 314 38.99 6.89 -25.80
CA LEU A 314 40.18 7.46 -25.15
C LEU A 314 41.45 6.63 -25.30
N SER A 315 41.29 5.30 -25.46
CA SER A 315 42.46 4.41 -25.67
C SER A 315 43.19 4.71 -26.98
N GLY A 316 42.52 5.28 -27.96
CA GLY A 316 43.08 5.52 -29.31
C GLY A 316 43.40 4.27 -30.08
N LYS A 317 43.05 3.05 -29.57
CA LYS A 317 43.29 1.79 -30.25
C LYS A 317 42.32 1.56 -31.40
N ASP A 318 42.81 1.00 -32.47
CA ASP A 318 41.98 0.55 -33.58
C ASP A 318 41.12 -0.64 -33.12
N HIS A 319 39.81 -0.47 -33.14
CA HIS A 319 38.81 -1.51 -32.83
C HIS A 319 38.05 -1.96 -34.11
N GLY A 320 38.60 -1.70 -35.28
CA GLY A 320 38.05 -2.04 -36.59
C GLY A 320 37.07 -1.01 -37.14
N GLU A 321 36.18 -0.47 -36.29
CA GLU A 321 35.23 0.62 -36.62
C GLU A 321 35.39 1.77 -35.65
N PRO A 322 35.22 3.04 -36.08
CA PRO A 322 35.19 4.18 -35.19
C PRO A 322 34.16 3.97 -34.08
N LYS A 323 34.59 4.09 -32.83
CA LYS A 323 33.67 3.91 -31.70
C LYS A 323 32.82 5.16 -31.51
N ALA A 324 31.53 4.94 -31.42
CA ALA A 324 30.52 5.96 -31.15
C ALA A 324 29.47 5.42 -30.20
N TYR A 325 28.96 6.28 -29.34
CA TYR A 325 27.80 5.95 -28.54
C TYR A 325 26.51 6.28 -29.31
N PRO A 326 25.70 5.29 -29.65
CA PRO A 326 24.57 5.49 -30.55
C PRO A 326 23.39 6.23 -29.89
N GLY A 327 23.49 6.55 -28.61
CA GLY A 327 22.43 7.16 -27.83
C GLY A 327 21.51 6.15 -27.14
N VAL A 328 20.41 6.63 -26.57
CA VAL A 328 19.50 5.90 -25.71
C VAL A 328 18.10 5.76 -26.29
N LEU A 329 17.36 4.70 -25.87
CA LEU A 329 15.96 4.48 -26.21
C LEU A 329 15.00 4.85 -25.05
N GLY A 330 15.52 5.30 -23.92
CA GLY A 330 14.73 5.54 -22.71
C GLY A 330 14.18 4.25 -22.07
N THR A 331 14.93 3.14 -22.23
CA THR A 331 14.56 1.83 -21.68
C THR A 331 14.64 1.82 -20.18
N SER A 332 13.58 1.32 -19.53
CA SER A 332 13.51 1.20 -18.07
C SER A 332 12.56 0.09 -17.64
N VAL A 333 12.87 -0.49 -16.49
CA VAL A 333 12.01 -1.45 -15.80
C VAL A 333 11.95 -1.10 -14.31
N VAL A 334 10.85 -1.42 -13.67
CA VAL A 334 10.64 -1.22 -12.23
C VAL A 334 9.85 -2.38 -11.66
N LYS A 335 10.18 -2.78 -10.44
CA LYS A 335 9.44 -3.76 -9.67
C LYS A 335 8.56 -3.03 -8.64
N LEU A 336 7.28 -3.38 -8.63
CA LEU A 336 6.27 -2.91 -7.69
C LEU A 336 5.62 -4.13 -6.99
N PRO A 337 4.78 -3.95 -5.98
CA PRO A 337 4.11 -5.07 -5.31
C PRO A 337 3.36 -5.96 -6.30
N ASP A 338 3.87 -7.17 -6.55
CA ASP A 338 3.32 -8.16 -7.49
C ASP A 338 3.06 -7.64 -8.92
N LEU A 339 3.78 -6.61 -9.33
CA LEU A 339 3.68 -6.00 -10.66
C LEU A 339 5.07 -5.52 -11.11
N ASN A 340 5.53 -6.01 -12.25
CA ASN A 340 6.69 -5.48 -12.95
C ASN A 340 6.19 -4.55 -14.06
N CYS A 341 6.89 -3.43 -14.27
CA CYS A 341 6.53 -2.47 -15.30
C CYS A 341 7.78 -2.17 -16.13
N GLY A 342 7.64 -2.19 -17.46
CA GLY A 342 8.75 -1.91 -18.36
C GLY A 342 8.32 -1.06 -19.55
N ARG A 343 9.28 -0.25 -20.07
CA ARG A 343 9.07 0.52 -21.27
C ARG A 343 10.36 0.69 -22.06
N THR A 344 10.22 0.95 -23.38
CA THR A 344 11.30 1.40 -24.26
C THR A 344 10.75 2.17 -25.46
N GLY A 345 11.55 3.04 -26.06
CA GLY A 345 11.12 3.88 -27.17
C GLY A 345 10.30 5.10 -26.72
N LEU A 346 9.40 5.56 -27.57
CA LEU A 346 8.54 6.71 -27.32
C LEU A 346 7.22 6.28 -26.65
N THR A 347 6.66 7.16 -25.81
CA THR A 347 5.24 7.06 -25.47
C THR A 347 4.40 7.53 -26.67
N GLU A 348 3.12 7.20 -26.67
CA GLU A 348 2.20 7.68 -27.73
C GLU A 348 2.13 9.21 -27.73
N ALA A 349 2.11 9.82 -26.55
CA ALA A 349 2.14 11.27 -26.39
C ALA A 349 3.41 11.87 -26.99
N GLN A 350 4.60 11.35 -26.64
CA GLN A 350 5.88 11.81 -27.19
C GLN A 350 5.97 11.64 -28.70
N ALA A 351 5.51 10.50 -29.23
CA ALA A 351 5.51 10.28 -30.67
C ALA A 351 4.58 11.27 -31.41
N SER A 352 3.41 11.53 -30.85
CA SER A 352 2.47 12.53 -31.40
C SER A 352 3.01 13.95 -31.38
N GLU A 353 3.68 14.36 -30.29
CA GLU A 353 4.34 15.67 -30.17
C GLU A 353 5.47 15.84 -31.20
N LEU A 354 6.15 14.74 -31.56
CA LEU A 354 7.18 14.72 -32.60
C LEU A 354 6.60 14.64 -34.03
N GLY A 355 5.27 14.61 -34.19
CA GLY A 355 4.59 14.63 -35.47
C GLY A 355 4.42 13.27 -36.15
N TYR A 356 4.69 12.17 -35.45
CA TYR A 356 4.38 10.84 -35.97
C TYR A 356 2.86 10.59 -36.02
N ASN A 357 2.36 10.05 -37.14
CA ASN A 357 1.00 9.55 -37.21
C ASN A 357 0.96 8.17 -36.52
N THR A 358 0.60 8.16 -35.24
CA THR A 358 0.69 6.95 -34.43
C THR A 358 -0.52 6.06 -34.56
N VAL A 359 -0.31 4.77 -34.46
CA VAL A 359 -1.32 3.76 -34.17
C VAL A 359 -0.81 2.92 -32.98
N CYS A 360 -1.70 2.65 -32.03
CA CYS A 360 -1.36 1.80 -30.90
C CYS A 360 -2.43 0.74 -30.63
N ALA A 361 -2.04 -0.29 -29.91
CA ALA A 361 -2.97 -1.29 -29.38
C ALA A 361 -2.54 -1.71 -27.98
N VAL A 362 -3.52 -1.94 -27.10
CA VAL A 362 -3.32 -2.54 -25.78
C VAL A 362 -3.88 -3.96 -25.78
N ALA A 363 -3.01 -4.94 -25.67
CA ALA A 363 -3.37 -6.36 -25.60
C ALA A 363 -3.08 -6.94 -24.20
N VAL A 364 -3.99 -7.79 -23.72
CA VAL A 364 -3.77 -8.60 -22.52
C VAL A 364 -3.59 -10.05 -22.94
N THR A 365 -2.37 -10.56 -22.78
CA THR A 365 -1.93 -11.89 -23.20
C THR A 365 -1.40 -12.69 -22.04
N ASP A 366 -1.43 -14.03 -22.12
CA ASP A 366 -0.78 -14.87 -21.11
C ASP A 366 0.75 -14.68 -21.16
N ASP A 367 1.41 -14.63 -20.00
CA ASP A 367 2.88 -14.55 -19.90
C ASP A 367 3.55 -15.88 -20.24
N LYS A 368 2.87 -16.99 -19.95
CA LYS A 368 3.28 -18.37 -20.23
C LYS A 368 2.04 -19.24 -20.51
N ALA A 369 2.22 -20.51 -20.75
CA ALA A 369 1.09 -21.42 -21.03
C ALA A 369 0.08 -21.39 -19.87
N HIS A 370 -1.19 -21.14 -20.18
CA HIS A 370 -2.27 -20.92 -19.18
C HIS A 370 -2.49 -22.08 -18.21
N TYR A 371 -2.08 -23.29 -18.60
CA TYR A 371 -2.16 -24.50 -17.76
C TYR A 371 -0.94 -24.70 -16.87
N TYR A 372 0.09 -23.85 -17.00
CA TYR A 372 1.28 -23.93 -16.16
C TYR A 372 1.02 -23.22 -14.83
N PRO A 373 1.51 -23.78 -13.68
CA PRO A 373 1.40 -23.11 -12.40
C PRO A 373 1.94 -21.69 -12.44
N ASP A 374 1.30 -20.78 -11.74
CA ASP A 374 1.66 -19.36 -11.66
C ASP A 374 1.58 -18.60 -13.00
N ALA A 375 0.85 -19.13 -13.98
CA ALA A 375 0.57 -18.39 -15.21
C ALA A 375 -0.23 -17.12 -14.90
N ALA A 376 0.27 -16.01 -15.43
CA ALA A 376 -0.30 -14.69 -15.26
C ALA A 376 -0.49 -14.01 -16.62
N PHE A 377 -0.60 -12.71 -16.66
CA PHE A 377 -0.76 -12.01 -17.93
C PHE A 377 0.15 -10.77 -18.02
N PHE A 378 0.44 -10.40 -19.25
CA PHE A 378 0.98 -9.11 -19.62
C PHE A 378 -0.12 -8.21 -20.18
N ALA A 379 -0.16 -6.95 -19.74
CA ALA A 379 -0.82 -5.87 -20.46
C ALA A 379 0.26 -5.12 -21.25
N THR A 380 0.23 -5.24 -22.57
CA THR A 380 1.24 -4.70 -23.48
C THR A 380 0.63 -3.65 -24.37
N LYS A 381 1.22 -2.44 -24.36
CA LYS A 381 0.94 -1.40 -25.33
C LYS A 381 2.05 -1.35 -26.36
N LEU A 382 1.73 -1.55 -27.64
CA LEU A 382 2.61 -1.30 -28.78
C LEU A 382 2.21 0.02 -29.45
N ILE A 383 3.22 0.79 -29.85
CA ILE A 383 3.06 2.07 -30.54
C ILE A 383 3.87 1.97 -31.83
N ALA A 384 3.22 2.19 -32.96
CA ALA A 384 3.87 2.19 -34.27
C ALA A 384 3.46 3.40 -35.10
N GLU A 385 4.25 3.74 -36.11
CA GLU A 385 3.87 4.69 -37.14
C GLU A 385 2.89 4.02 -38.12
N LYS A 386 1.79 4.69 -38.39
CA LYS A 386 0.67 4.07 -39.11
C LYS A 386 0.98 3.76 -40.58
N GLU A 387 1.75 4.60 -41.26
CA GLU A 387 2.05 4.47 -42.69
C GLU A 387 3.19 3.49 -42.95
N THR A 388 4.21 3.53 -42.12
CA THR A 388 5.42 2.71 -42.31
C THR A 388 5.41 1.42 -41.53
N HIS A 389 4.50 1.29 -40.54
CA HIS A 389 4.43 0.20 -39.56
C HIS A 389 5.68 0.10 -38.67
N LYS A 390 6.54 1.13 -38.67
CA LYS A 390 7.76 1.15 -37.88
C LYS A 390 7.43 1.19 -36.39
N LEU A 391 8.07 0.31 -35.61
CA LEU A 391 7.93 0.30 -34.15
C LEU A 391 8.51 1.59 -33.57
N LEU A 392 7.76 2.27 -32.73
CA LEU A 392 8.15 3.51 -32.06
C LEU A 392 8.33 3.34 -30.55
N GLY A 393 7.54 2.49 -29.91
CA GLY A 393 7.60 2.29 -28.47
C GLY A 393 6.78 1.11 -27.96
N VAL A 394 7.16 0.66 -26.77
CA VAL A 394 6.51 -0.47 -26.08
C VAL A 394 6.43 -0.19 -24.59
N GLN A 395 5.27 -0.50 -24.00
CA GLN A 395 5.05 -0.47 -22.54
C GLN A 395 4.43 -1.79 -22.12
N VAL A 396 4.93 -2.40 -21.05
CA VAL A 396 4.50 -3.73 -20.58
C VAL A 396 4.29 -3.70 -19.07
N LEU A 397 3.16 -4.22 -18.61
CA LEU A 397 2.81 -4.39 -17.21
C LEU A 397 2.45 -5.85 -16.96
N GLY A 398 2.91 -6.44 -15.86
CA GLY A 398 2.53 -7.78 -15.46
C GLY A 398 3.46 -8.36 -14.38
N PRO A 399 3.09 -9.43 -13.70
CA PRO A 399 3.92 -10.01 -12.63
C PRO A 399 5.10 -10.83 -13.16
N GLY A 400 5.09 -11.20 -14.45
CA GLY A 400 6.13 -12.01 -15.09
C GLY A 400 7.36 -11.22 -15.57
N ALA A 401 8.14 -11.81 -16.46
CA ALA A 401 9.37 -11.26 -17.01
C ALA A 401 9.09 -10.16 -18.07
N VAL A 402 8.65 -8.99 -17.63
CA VAL A 402 8.39 -7.84 -18.53
C VAL A 402 9.65 -7.38 -19.24
N ASP A 403 10.83 -7.51 -18.63
CA ASP A 403 12.14 -7.23 -19.18
C ASP A 403 12.38 -7.98 -20.49
N LYS A 404 12.00 -9.25 -20.58
CA LYS A 404 12.10 -10.06 -21.80
C LYS A 404 11.31 -9.43 -22.96
N MET A 405 10.11 -8.94 -22.69
CA MET A 405 9.28 -8.23 -23.68
C MET A 405 9.95 -6.92 -24.13
N ILE A 406 10.52 -6.20 -23.18
CA ILE A 406 11.21 -4.95 -23.44
C ILE A 406 12.50 -5.17 -24.22
N ASP A 407 13.28 -6.20 -23.93
CA ASP A 407 14.53 -6.51 -24.65
C ASP A 407 14.29 -6.90 -26.12
N ILE A 408 13.18 -7.60 -26.39
CA ILE A 408 12.72 -7.84 -27.77
C ILE A 408 12.47 -6.50 -28.49
N ALA A 409 11.73 -5.59 -27.84
CA ALA A 409 11.44 -4.29 -28.39
C ALA A 409 12.69 -3.43 -28.58
N VAL A 410 13.63 -3.44 -27.63
CA VAL A 410 14.93 -2.74 -27.71
C VAL A 410 15.70 -3.22 -28.92
N THR A 411 15.76 -4.53 -29.15
CA THR A 411 16.44 -5.12 -30.31
C THR A 411 15.80 -4.63 -31.61
N GLY A 412 14.47 -4.71 -31.71
CA GLY A 412 13.75 -4.24 -32.88
C GLY A 412 13.93 -2.74 -33.14
N LEU A 413 13.78 -1.90 -32.11
CA LEU A 413 13.99 -0.45 -32.23
C LEU A 413 15.41 -0.11 -32.68
N ASN A 414 16.42 -0.82 -32.18
CA ASN A 414 17.81 -0.64 -32.61
C ASN A 414 18.04 -0.95 -34.08
N MET A 415 17.27 -1.87 -34.63
CA MET A 415 17.35 -2.29 -36.05
C MET A 415 16.37 -1.53 -36.94
N GLY A 416 15.56 -0.63 -36.39
CA GLY A 416 14.51 0.09 -37.12
C GLY A 416 13.38 -0.82 -37.61
N ALA A 417 13.09 -1.89 -36.85
CA ALA A 417 12.12 -2.92 -37.22
C ALA A 417 10.71 -2.39 -37.42
N ARG A 418 10.00 -3.03 -38.33
CA ARG A 418 8.56 -2.83 -38.58
C ARG A 418 7.78 -3.97 -37.89
N LEU A 419 6.48 -3.83 -37.77
CA LEU A 419 5.61 -4.86 -37.18
C LEU A 419 5.77 -6.22 -37.89
N GLU A 420 5.93 -6.23 -39.21
CA GLU A 420 6.10 -7.43 -40.03
C GLU A 420 7.36 -8.22 -39.68
N ASP A 421 8.42 -7.55 -39.20
CA ASP A 421 9.69 -8.21 -38.85
C ASP A 421 9.56 -9.11 -37.60
N PHE A 422 8.54 -8.86 -36.76
CA PHE A 422 8.25 -9.67 -35.57
C PHE A 422 7.26 -10.82 -35.83
N GLU A 423 6.49 -10.75 -36.91
CA GLU A 423 5.32 -11.58 -37.17
C GLU A 423 5.62 -13.07 -37.16
N ASN A 424 6.77 -13.44 -37.72
CA ASN A 424 7.23 -14.83 -37.85
C ASN A 424 8.57 -15.07 -37.13
N ALA A 425 8.93 -14.22 -36.16
CA ALA A 425 10.17 -14.40 -35.42
C ALA A 425 10.11 -15.65 -34.54
N ASP A 426 11.17 -16.49 -34.65
CA ASP A 426 11.28 -17.75 -33.91
C ASP A 426 11.74 -17.51 -32.46
N TYR A 427 10.79 -17.09 -31.61
CA TYR A 427 11.07 -16.86 -30.20
C TYR A 427 11.07 -18.18 -29.41
N ALA A 428 11.92 -18.22 -28.37
CA ALA A 428 12.03 -19.36 -27.49
C ALA A 428 10.69 -19.68 -26.77
N TYR A 429 10.29 -20.94 -26.90
CA TYR A 429 9.08 -21.45 -26.27
C TYR A 429 9.33 -22.74 -25.49
N ALA A 430 8.81 -22.73 -24.26
CA ALA A 430 8.39 -23.90 -23.51
C ALA A 430 7.34 -23.45 -22.49
N PRO A 431 6.45 -24.33 -22.00
CA PRO A 431 5.34 -23.93 -21.11
C PRO A 431 5.71 -23.05 -19.91
N PRO A 432 6.87 -23.25 -19.24
CA PRO A 432 7.28 -22.42 -18.11
C PRO A 432 7.73 -20.99 -18.48
N PHE A 433 8.06 -20.73 -19.75
CA PHE A 433 8.75 -19.52 -20.19
C PHE A 433 7.92 -18.59 -21.06
N SER A 434 6.98 -19.15 -21.83
CA SER A 434 6.20 -18.37 -22.80
C SER A 434 4.94 -19.12 -23.25
N THR A 435 4.13 -18.50 -24.08
CA THR A 435 3.09 -19.15 -24.89
C THR A 435 3.66 -19.58 -26.25
N ALA A 436 3.04 -20.55 -26.93
CA ALA A 436 3.49 -21.06 -28.22
C ALA A 436 3.64 -19.97 -29.30
N ILE A 437 2.70 -19.01 -29.33
CA ILE A 437 2.89 -17.74 -30.02
C ILE A 437 3.30 -16.74 -28.95
N HIS A 438 4.51 -16.20 -29.05
CA HIS A 438 5.06 -15.31 -28.04
C HIS A 438 4.12 -14.12 -27.72
N PRO A 439 3.94 -13.68 -26.46
CA PRO A 439 3.04 -12.59 -26.07
C PRO A 439 3.28 -11.30 -26.86
N PHE A 440 4.53 -10.99 -27.15
CA PHE A 440 4.90 -9.84 -27.98
C PHE A 440 4.30 -9.96 -29.38
N VAL A 441 4.43 -11.12 -30.04
CA VAL A 441 3.88 -11.38 -31.37
C VAL A 441 2.35 -11.31 -31.36
N GLN A 442 1.72 -11.87 -30.33
CA GLN A 442 0.26 -11.75 -30.17
C GLN A 442 -0.18 -10.29 -30.16
N THR A 443 0.57 -9.40 -29.50
CA THR A 443 0.27 -7.96 -29.47
C THR A 443 0.50 -7.32 -30.84
N VAL A 444 1.55 -7.73 -31.58
CA VAL A 444 1.78 -7.32 -32.96
C VAL A 444 0.58 -7.70 -33.84
N TYR A 445 0.06 -8.91 -33.72
CA TYR A 445 -1.15 -9.32 -34.48
C TYR A 445 -2.39 -8.50 -34.16
N VAL A 446 -2.58 -8.10 -32.88
CA VAL A 446 -3.68 -7.22 -32.49
C VAL A 446 -3.55 -5.86 -33.21
N LEU A 447 -2.35 -5.28 -33.21
CA LEU A 447 -2.10 -4.01 -33.89
C LEU A 447 -2.25 -4.10 -35.41
N GLN A 448 -1.75 -5.15 -36.03
CA GLN A 448 -1.95 -5.41 -37.48
C GLN A 448 -3.42 -5.61 -37.83
N ASN A 449 -4.20 -6.35 -37.04
CA ASN A 449 -5.64 -6.48 -37.23
C ASN A 449 -6.36 -5.13 -37.15
N LYS A 450 -5.87 -4.20 -36.34
CA LYS A 450 -6.39 -2.83 -36.26
C LYS A 450 -6.03 -2.03 -37.52
N LEU A 451 -4.77 -2.11 -37.97
CA LEU A 451 -4.28 -1.43 -39.17
C LEU A 451 -5.04 -1.87 -40.44
N ASN A 452 -5.25 -3.18 -40.62
CA ASN A 452 -5.94 -3.73 -41.79
C ASN A 452 -7.48 -3.67 -41.68
N GLY A 453 -8.03 -3.12 -40.58
CA GLY A 453 -9.47 -2.96 -40.35
C GLY A 453 -10.20 -4.24 -39.92
N ALA A 454 -9.51 -5.34 -39.69
CA ALA A 454 -10.07 -6.59 -39.15
C ALA A 454 -10.57 -6.40 -37.72
N LEU A 455 -9.89 -5.60 -36.91
CA LEU A 455 -10.28 -5.20 -35.58
C LEU A 455 -10.74 -3.73 -35.58
N LYS A 456 -11.95 -3.48 -35.13
CA LYS A 456 -12.46 -2.14 -34.79
C LYS A 456 -12.56 -2.05 -33.28
N SER A 457 -11.78 -1.18 -32.66
CA SER A 457 -11.65 -1.12 -31.18
C SER A 457 -11.67 0.30 -30.66
N PHE A 458 -11.83 0.42 -29.34
CA PHE A 458 -11.38 1.56 -28.56
C PHE A 458 -10.17 1.15 -27.73
N THR A 459 -9.14 1.98 -27.73
CA THR A 459 -8.06 1.85 -26.76
C THR A 459 -8.56 2.18 -25.35
N PRO A 460 -7.89 1.73 -24.29
CA PRO A 460 -8.22 2.16 -22.93
C PRO A 460 -8.21 3.68 -22.77
N ALA A 461 -7.25 4.37 -23.38
CA ALA A 461 -7.20 5.84 -23.37
C ALA A 461 -8.43 6.49 -24.01
N GLU A 462 -8.86 6.02 -25.18
CA GLU A 462 -10.09 6.49 -25.83
C GLU A 462 -11.33 6.21 -24.96
N TYR A 463 -11.40 5.02 -24.36
CA TYR A 463 -12.48 4.64 -23.46
C TYR A 463 -12.55 5.56 -22.23
N MET A 464 -11.42 5.82 -21.58
CA MET A 464 -11.34 6.69 -20.39
C MET A 464 -11.76 8.13 -20.71
N ARG A 465 -11.51 8.60 -21.95
CA ARG A 465 -11.93 9.92 -22.46
C ARG A 465 -13.40 9.98 -22.91
N GLY A 466 -14.15 8.87 -22.77
CA GLY A 466 -15.58 8.84 -23.08
C GLY A 466 -15.93 8.47 -24.52
N ALA A 467 -15.00 7.99 -25.35
CA ALA A 467 -15.27 7.63 -26.76
C ALA A 467 -16.35 6.54 -26.93
N SER A 468 -16.67 5.81 -25.88
CA SER A 468 -17.72 4.78 -25.88
C SER A 468 -19.10 5.29 -25.46
N GLU A 469 -19.29 6.59 -25.27
CA GLU A 469 -20.61 7.14 -24.97
C GLU A 469 -21.62 6.78 -26.06
N GLY A 470 -22.79 6.34 -25.63
CA GLY A 470 -23.86 5.86 -26.51
C GLY A 470 -23.67 4.45 -27.07
N TYR A 471 -22.59 3.74 -26.63
CA TYR A 471 -22.42 2.33 -26.94
C TYR A 471 -23.05 1.46 -25.85
N ARG A 472 -23.82 0.46 -26.24
CA ARG A 472 -24.35 -0.57 -25.35
C ARG A 472 -23.27 -1.61 -25.06
N VAL A 473 -22.99 -1.87 -23.80
CA VAL A 473 -22.01 -2.89 -23.41
C VAL A 473 -22.58 -4.28 -23.63
N ILE A 474 -21.83 -5.13 -24.33
CA ILE A 474 -22.13 -6.52 -24.62
C ILE A 474 -21.08 -7.41 -23.96
N ASP A 475 -21.53 -8.29 -23.07
CA ASP A 475 -20.67 -9.29 -22.44
C ASP A 475 -20.46 -10.48 -23.38
N ALA A 476 -19.24 -10.61 -23.90
CA ALA A 476 -18.80 -11.69 -24.79
C ALA A 476 -18.03 -12.80 -24.02
N SER A 477 -18.11 -12.84 -22.69
CA SER A 477 -17.44 -13.84 -21.85
C SER A 477 -17.96 -15.25 -22.09
N GLY A 478 -17.36 -16.28 -21.48
CA GLY A 478 -17.81 -17.66 -21.58
C GLY A 478 -19.14 -17.90 -20.85
N VAL A 479 -19.35 -17.15 -19.80
CA VAL A 479 -20.58 -17.08 -18.98
C VAL A 479 -20.81 -15.60 -18.66
N PRO A 480 -22.01 -15.17 -18.25
CA PRO A 480 -22.28 -13.80 -17.86
C PRO A 480 -21.37 -13.37 -16.69
N THR A 481 -20.56 -12.33 -16.92
CA THR A 481 -19.59 -11.84 -15.92
C THR A 481 -19.64 -10.33 -15.71
N ILE A 482 -20.29 -9.61 -16.63
CA ILE A 482 -20.30 -8.14 -16.59
C ILE A 482 -21.70 -7.68 -16.17
N PRO A 483 -21.83 -7.11 -14.97
CA PRO A 483 -23.12 -6.65 -14.45
C PRO A 483 -23.77 -5.61 -15.37
N GLY A 484 -25.09 -5.73 -15.58
CA GLY A 484 -25.84 -4.79 -16.42
C GLY A 484 -25.60 -4.88 -17.92
N ALA A 485 -24.58 -5.65 -18.35
CA ALA A 485 -24.33 -5.88 -19.76
C ALA A 485 -25.21 -7.00 -20.32
N LYS A 486 -25.63 -6.86 -21.56
CA LYS A 486 -26.29 -7.98 -22.28
C LYS A 486 -25.25 -9.05 -22.60
N PHE A 487 -25.44 -10.25 -22.06
CA PHE A 487 -24.60 -11.40 -22.41
C PHE A 487 -24.95 -11.93 -23.80
N VAL A 488 -23.94 -12.18 -24.60
CA VAL A 488 -24.05 -12.84 -25.92
C VAL A 488 -23.06 -13.99 -26.01
N ASP A 489 -23.58 -15.22 -25.99
CA ASP A 489 -22.76 -16.40 -26.23
C ASP A 489 -22.32 -16.46 -27.70
N LEU A 490 -21.06 -16.16 -27.95
CA LEU A 490 -20.51 -16.12 -29.30
C LEU A 490 -20.69 -17.46 -30.04
N THR A 491 -20.78 -18.59 -29.33
CA THR A 491 -20.93 -19.91 -29.97
C THR A 491 -22.31 -20.13 -30.56
N LYS A 492 -23.31 -19.38 -30.11
CA LYS A 492 -24.71 -19.45 -30.53
C LYS A 492 -25.08 -18.39 -31.59
N VAL A 493 -24.14 -17.48 -31.91
CA VAL A 493 -24.40 -16.45 -32.96
C VAL A 493 -24.28 -17.10 -34.33
N ASN A 494 -25.41 -17.32 -34.95
CA ASN A 494 -25.56 -17.89 -36.30
C ASN A 494 -26.62 -17.15 -37.17
N GLY A 495 -26.92 -15.89 -36.82
CA GLY A 495 -27.91 -15.03 -37.48
C GLY A 495 -28.16 -13.76 -36.68
N GLU A 496 -29.41 -13.33 -36.67
CA GLU A 496 -29.83 -12.21 -35.83
C GLU A 496 -29.77 -12.57 -34.35
N VAL A 497 -29.27 -11.62 -33.51
CA VAL A 497 -29.19 -11.79 -32.07
C VAL A 497 -30.40 -11.13 -31.41
N GLU A 498 -31.18 -11.90 -30.68
CA GLU A 498 -32.38 -11.41 -30.00
C GLU A 498 -32.06 -10.15 -29.14
N GLY A 499 -32.85 -9.10 -29.35
CA GLY A 499 -32.73 -7.84 -28.61
C GLY A 499 -31.51 -6.99 -28.97
N LEU A 500 -30.92 -7.22 -30.17
CA LEU A 500 -29.91 -6.35 -30.77
C LEU A 500 -30.35 -6.01 -32.19
N ASN A 501 -30.28 -4.72 -32.55
CA ASN A 501 -30.49 -4.26 -33.94
C ASN A 501 -29.15 -4.14 -34.64
N LYS A 502 -29.14 -4.29 -35.97
CA LYS A 502 -27.87 -4.24 -36.74
C LYS A 502 -27.19 -2.89 -36.71
N ASP A 503 -27.94 -1.83 -36.47
CA ASP A 503 -27.47 -0.45 -36.39
C ASP A 503 -27.05 -0.05 -34.95
N ASP A 504 -27.29 -0.90 -33.93
CA ASP A 504 -26.92 -0.61 -32.55
C ASP A 504 -25.40 -0.40 -32.42
N LYS A 505 -25.01 0.62 -31.67
CA LYS A 505 -23.63 0.85 -31.28
C LYS A 505 -23.27 -0.11 -30.13
N LEU A 506 -22.45 -1.10 -30.40
CA LEU A 506 -22.13 -2.18 -29.46
C LEU A 506 -20.65 -2.13 -29.02
N LEU A 507 -20.42 -2.00 -27.72
CA LEU A 507 -19.11 -2.15 -27.11
C LEU A 507 -18.96 -3.60 -26.62
N LEU A 508 -18.13 -4.36 -27.30
CA LEU A 508 -17.91 -5.78 -27.00
C LEU A 508 -16.79 -5.93 -25.99
N VAL A 509 -17.09 -6.59 -24.89
CA VAL A 509 -16.16 -6.75 -23.75
C VAL A 509 -16.14 -8.20 -23.28
N CYS A 510 -15.00 -8.69 -22.84
CA CYS A 510 -14.84 -9.95 -22.14
C CYS A 510 -13.74 -9.80 -21.09
N ALA A 511 -13.07 -10.87 -20.67
CA ALA A 511 -11.95 -10.71 -19.74
C ALA A 511 -10.75 -9.96 -20.37
N ARG A 512 -10.29 -10.39 -21.56
CA ARG A 512 -9.01 -9.94 -22.15
C ARG A 512 -9.11 -9.39 -23.60
N GLY A 513 -10.31 -9.33 -24.20
CA GLY A 513 -10.55 -8.83 -25.55
C GLY A 513 -10.65 -9.91 -26.63
N LYS A 514 -10.04 -11.09 -26.47
CA LYS A 514 -10.02 -12.15 -27.50
C LYS A 514 -11.41 -12.65 -27.89
N ARG A 515 -12.28 -13.00 -26.93
CA ARG A 515 -13.65 -13.45 -27.22
C ARG A 515 -14.49 -12.32 -27.80
N ALA A 516 -14.29 -11.09 -27.34
CA ALA A 516 -14.96 -9.91 -27.87
C ALA A 516 -14.61 -9.69 -29.35
N TYR A 517 -13.35 -9.88 -29.72
CA TYR A 517 -12.91 -9.83 -31.14
C TYR A 517 -13.54 -10.96 -31.97
N PHE A 518 -13.62 -12.17 -31.47
CA PHE A 518 -14.31 -13.25 -32.19
C PHE A 518 -15.80 -12.96 -32.35
N LEU A 519 -16.46 -12.41 -31.31
CA LEU A 519 -17.85 -11.97 -31.43
C LEU A 519 -18.00 -10.86 -32.45
N GLN A 520 -17.08 -9.87 -32.51
CA GLN A 520 -17.10 -8.81 -33.50
C GLN A 520 -17.07 -9.39 -34.92
N ASN A 521 -16.21 -10.36 -35.19
CA ASN A 521 -16.12 -10.97 -36.50
C ASN A 521 -17.39 -11.70 -36.89
N ARG A 522 -18.04 -12.44 -35.98
CA ARG A 522 -19.31 -13.11 -36.24
C ARG A 522 -20.44 -12.10 -36.46
N LEU A 523 -20.56 -11.10 -35.61
CA LEU A 523 -21.57 -10.05 -35.72
C LEU A 523 -21.45 -9.30 -37.06
N ARG A 524 -20.22 -8.98 -37.49
CA ARG A 524 -19.94 -8.35 -38.78
C ARG A 524 -20.43 -9.19 -39.95
N HIS A 525 -20.21 -10.51 -39.90
CA HIS A 525 -20.71 -11.44 -40.93
C HIS A 525 -22.22 -11.40 -41.06
N PHE A 526 -22.96 -11.18 -39.99
CA PHE A 526 -24.41 -11.06 -39.96
C PHE A 526 -24.92 -9.62 -40.07
N GLY A 527 -24.06 -8.67 -40.48
CA GLY A 527 -24.45 -7.30 -40.81
C GLY A 527 -24.45 -6.29 -39.66
N TYR A 528 -23.94 -6.61 -38.49
CA TYR A 528 -23.74 -5.67 -37.38
C TYR A 528 -22.47 -4.87 -37.63
N THR A 529 -22.57 -3.64 -38.12
CA THR A 529 -21.39 -2.86 -38.55
C THR A 529 -20.87 -1.90 -37.50
N ASN A 530 -21.68 -1.51 -36.52
CA ASN A 530 -21.34 -0.54 -35.46
C ASN A 530 -20.83 -1.20 -34.18
N THR A 531 -19.85 -2.11 -34.31
CA THR A 531 -19.26 -2.82 -33.18
C THR A 531 -17.87 -2.32 -32.92
N LYS A 532 -17.52 -2.16 -31.65
CA LYS A 532 -16.15 -1.85 -31.17
C LYS A 532 -15.77 -2.82 -30.08
N VAL A 533 -14.54 -3.29 -30.09
CA VAL A 533 -13.96 -4.06 -28.98
C VAL A 533 -13.26 -3.12 -28.01
N LEU A 534 -13.43 -3.29 -26.71
CA LEU A 534 -12.59 -2.60 -25.71
C LEU A 534 -11.28 -3.35 -25.56
N GLU A 535 -10.20 -2.73 -25.98
CA GLU A 535 -8.85 -3.29 -25.84
C GLU A 535 -8.49 -3.52 -24.36
N GLY A 536 -7.84 -4.65 -24.04
CA GLY A 536 -7.56 -5.05 -22.66
C GLY A 536 -8.79 -5.46 -21.84
N SER A 537 -10.00 -5.14 -22.30
CA SER A 537 -11.27 -5.52 -21.68
C SER A 537 -11.29 -5.34 -20.16
N THR A 538 -11.94 -6.23 -19.39
CA THR A 538 -12.06 -6.06 -17.92
C THR A 538 -10.76 -6.33 -17.14
N SER A 539 -9.80 -7.04 -17.71
CA SER A 539 -8.49 -7.24 -17.05
C SER A 539 -7.66 -5.96 -16.98
N PHE A 540 -7.94 -5.00 -17.85
CA PHE A 540 -7.23 -3.72 -17.87
C PHE A 540 -8.11 -2.55 -17.44
N ASN A 541 -9.35 -2.49 -17.94
CA ASN A 541 -10.25 -1.36 -17.75
C ASN A 541 -11.23 -1.57 -16.60
N VAL A 542 -11.60 -0.47 -15.94
CA VAL A 542 -12.77 -0.42 -15.05
C VAL A 542 -13.98 -0.02 -15.91
N LEU A 543 -14.96 -0.92 -15.99
CA LEU A 543 -16.17 -0.65 -16.78
C LEU A 543 -17.14 0.25 -16.03
N LYS A 544 -17.72 1.19 -16.74
CA LYS A 544 -18.88 1.96 -16.28
C LYS A 544 -20.14 1.24 -16.76
N THR A 545 -20.72 0.42 -15.91
CA THR A 545 -21.99 -0.29 -16.17
C THR A 545 -22.95 -0.01 -15.03
N ASP A 546 -24.24 0.10 -15.34
CA ASP A 546 -25.31 0.37 -14.37
C ASP A 546 -25.73 -0.86 -13.56
N GLY A 547 -25.06 -2.00 -13.78
CA GLY A 547 -25.39 -3.27 -13.14
C GLY A 547 -24.45 -3.60 -11.97
N GLU A 548 -25.04 -4.06 -10.87
CA GLU A 548 -24.30 -4.62 -9.72
C GLU A 548 -24.22 -6.14 -9.80
N THR A 549 -23.04 -6.72 -9.59
CA THR A 549 -22.88 -8.18 -9.45
C THR A 549 -23.55 -8.63 -8.18
N GLU A 550 -24.47 -9.59 -8.25
CA GLU A 550 -25.05 -10.19 -7.05
C GLU A 550 -24.06 -11.17 -6.44
N VAL A 551 -23.72 -10.94 -5.17
CA VAL A 551 -22.83 -11.81 -4.39
C VAL A 551 -23.62 -13.04 -3.95
N SER A 552 -23.03 -14.25 -4.06
CA SER A 552 -23.70 -15.50 -3.69
C SER A 552 -24.14 -15.51 -2.23
N PRO A 553 -25.24 -16.19 -1.88
CA PRO A 553 -25.69 -16.31 -0.48
C PRO A 553 -24.64 -16.92 0.43
N GLU A 554 -23.85 -17.86 -0.09
CA GLU A 554 -22.73 -18.49 0.63
C GLU A 554 -21.65 -17.46 0.95
N ASP A 555 -21.25 -16.64 -0.02
CA ASP A 555 -20.26 -15.60 0.17
C ASP A 555 -20.75 -14.49 1.09
N VAL A 556 -22.01 -14.06 0.96
CA VAL A 556 -22.63 -13.13 1.90
C VAL A 556 -22.56 -13.65 3.33
N THR A 557 -22.81 -14.96 3.53
CA THR A 557 -22.72 -15.59 4.84
C THR A 557 -21.27 -15.65 5.34
N ARG A 558 -20.33 -15.99 4.46
CA ARG A 558 -18.89 -16.03 4.75
C ARG A 558 -18.36 -14.68 5.19
N VAL A 559 -18.57 -13.63 4.38
CA VAL A 559 -18.03 -12.30 4.68
C VAL A 559 -18.72 -11.65 5.88
N LYS A 560 -19.98 -12.00 6.15
CA LYS A 560 -20.66 -11.59 7.38
C LYS A 560 -19.91 -12.09 8.62
N GLY A 561 -19.38 -13.31 8.58
CA GLY A 561 -18.53 -13.84 9.65
C GLY A 561 -17.24 -13.05 9.87
N LEU A 562 -16.76 -12.34 8.85
CA LEU A 562 -15.57 -11.50 8.86
C LEU A 562 -15.85 -10.03 9.27
N GLY A 563 -17.10 -9.66 9.52
CA GLY A 563 -17.47 -8.30 9.91
C GLY A 563 -18.07 -7.45 8.79
N PHE A 564 -18.34 -8.01 7.62
CA PHE A 564 -18.93 -7.32 6.49
C PHE A 564 -20.43 -7.56 6.40
N LEU A 565 -21.20 -6.53 6.66
CA LEU A 565 -22.65 -6.57 6.62
C LEU A 565 -23.14 -6.06 5.27
N ARG A 566 -23.94 -6.86 4.55
CA ARG A 566 -24.49 -6.46 3.26
C ARG A 566 -25.22 -5.13 3.37
N ASP A 567 -24.95 -4.22 2.46
CA ASP A 567 -25.71 -3.00 2.31
C ASP A 567 -27.16 -3.29 1.93
N LYS A 568 -28.09 -2.46 2.39
CA LYS A 568 -29.51 -2.67 2.14
C LYS A 568 -29.90 -2.28 0.70
N THR A 569 -29.24 -1.31 0.12
CA THR A 569 -29.61 -0.64 -1.13
C THR A 569 -28.89 -1.20 -2.34
N THR A 570 -27.80 -1.94 -2.14
CA THR A 570 -26.95 -2.51 -3.20
C THR A 570 -26.86 -4.02 -3.12
N LYS A 571 -26.45 -4.66 -4.24
CA LYS A 571 -26.33 -6.12 -4.30
C LYS A 571 -24.93 -6.64 -3.99
N ASN A 572 -23.90 -5.81 -4.19
CA ASN A 572 -22.50 -6.19 -4.08
C ASN A 572 -21.68 -5.37 -3.07
N LYS A 573 -22.32 -4.43 -2.34
CA LYS A 573 -21.61 -3.60 -1.36
C LYS A 573 -21.91 -4.03 0.06
N PHE A 574 -20.92 -3.79 0.92
CA PHE A 574 -20.93 -4.18 2.32
C PHE A 574 -20.48 -3.04 3.21
N ASN A 575 -20.89 -3.09 4.47
CA ASN A 575 -20.42 -2.19 5.51
C ASN A 575 -19.45 -2.96 6.40
N CYS A 576 -18.18 -2.53 6.42
CA CYS A 576 -17.10 -3.20 7.13
C CYS A 576 -17.05 -2.74 8.58
N ARG A 577 -17.27 -3.64 9.52
CA ARG A 577 -17.14 -3.36 10.94
C ARG A 577 -15.69 -3.49 11.41
N VAL A 578 -15.10 -2.37 11.77
CA VAL A 578 -13.78 -2.27 12.39
C VAL A 578 -13.91 -2.34 13.90
N ILE A 579 -13.18 -3.22 14.54
CA ILE A 579 -13.20 -3.41 15.99
C ILE A 579 -12.34 -2.34 16.63
N THR A 580 -12.94 -1.60 17.57
CA THR A 580 -12.20 -0.69 18.43
C THR A 580 -12.01 -1.33 19.81
N ARG A 581 -10.97 -0.94 20.51
CA ARG A 581 -10.80 -1.34 21.90
C ARG A 581 -11.79 -0.55 22.77
N ASN A 582 -13.02 -1.10 22.92
CA ASN A 582 -14.12 -0.50 23.71
C ASN A 582 -14.43 0.97 23.37
N GLY A 583 -14.29 1.36 22.11
CA GLY A 583 -14.52 2.73 21.64
C GLY A 583 -13.30 3.64 21.68
N LYS A 584 -12.12 3.11 22.04
CA LYS A 584 -10.86 3.83 22.08
C LYS A 584 -10.03 3.48 20.85
N ILE A 585 -9.59 4.49 20.13
CA ILE A 585 -8.69 4.38 18.98
C ILE A 585 -7.61 5.45 19.08
N SER A 586 -6.43 5.22 18.54
CA SER A 586 -5.38 6.23 18.42
C SER A 586 -5.63 7.16 17.22
N ALA A 587 -4.88 8.25 17.14
CA ALA A 587 -4.93 9.15 16.00
C ALA A 587 -4.50 8.44 14.71
N GLU A 588 -3.47 7.61 14.78
CA GLU A 588 -2.93 6.81 13.67
C GLU A 588 -3.95 5.77 13.19
N GLU A 589 -4.61 5.06 14.10
CA GLU A 589 -5.70 4.14 13.79
C GLU A 589 -6.89 4.85 13.14
N SER A 590 -7.23 6.03 13.62
CA SER A 590 -8.30 6.87 13.04
C SER A 590 -7.96 7.29 11.60
N GLN A 591 -6.72 7.69 11.36
CA GLN A 591 -6.24 8.03 10.03
C GLN A 591 -6.30 6.82 9.09
N ALA A 592 -5.82 5.67 9.53
CA ALA A 592 -5.86 4.44 8.74
C ALA A 592 -7.30 4.04 8.36
N ILE A 593 -8.27 4.20 9.28
CA ILE A 593 -9.69 3.94 8.98
C ILE A 593 -10.22 4.93 7.94
N ALA A 594 -9.83 6.22 8.04
CA ALA A 594 -10.25 7.25 7.10
C ALA A 594 -9.69 7.00 5.69
N GLU A 595 -8.43 6.60 5.58
CA GLU A 595 -7.80 6.23 4.31
C GLU A 595 -8.43 4.95 3.73
N ALA A 596 -8.64 3.94 4.56
CA ALA A 596 -9.32 2.72 4.15
C ALA A 596 -10.73 2.99 3.60
N ALA A 597 -11.47 3.91 4.21
CA ALA A 597 -12.80 4.28 3.74
C ALA A 597 -12.75 4.95 2.36
N LYS A 598 -11.76 5.80 2.10
CA LYS A 598 -11.57 6.46 0.80
C LYS A 598 -11.16 5.49 -0.30
N ILE A 599 -10.26 4.56 0.00
CA ILE A 599 -9.67 3.64 -0.99
C ILE A 599 -10.62 2.48 -1.30
N TYR A 600 -11.22 1.88 -0.28
CA TYR A 600 -11.94 0.61 -0.41
C TYR A 600 -13.45 0.73 -0.26
N GLY A 601 -13.97 1.86 0.22
CA GLY A 601 -15.39 2.09 0.49
C GLY A 601 -15.94 3.33 -0.20
N SER A 602 -17.00 3.91 0.37
CA SER A 602 -17.63 5.14 -0.12
C SER A 602 -16.97 6.44 0.37
N GLY A 603 -15.94 6.36 1.20
CA GLY A 603 -15.35 7.49 1.91
C GLY A 603 -16.09 7.86 3.21
N GLU A 604 -17.19 7.17 3.55
CA GLU A 604 -17.98 7.42 4.75
C GLU A 604 -17.69 6.42 5.85
N ILE A 605 -17.72 6.90 7.10
CA ILE A 605 -17.50 6.10 8.30
C ILE A 605 -18.67 6.34 9.26
N THR A 606 -19.25 5.27 9.80
CA THR A 606 -20.34 5.33 10.77
C THR A 606 -19.90 4.75 12.11
N MET A 607 -20.23 5.44 13.20
CA MET A 607 -20.04 4.92 14.57
C MET A 607 -21.22 4.07 14.96
N THR A 608 -20.95 2.86 15.49
CA THR A 608 -22.02 1.97 15.94
C THR A 608 -22.33 2.14 17.43
N THR A 609 -23.52 1.74 17.84
CA THR A 609 -23.91 1.73 19.27
C THR A 609 -23.10 0.72 20.11
N ARG A 610 -22.28 -0.11 19.48
CA ARG A 610 -21.38 -1.05 20.17
C ARG A 610 -19.92 -0.58 20.17
N LEU A 611 -19.71 0.73 19.99
CA LEU A 611 -18.40 1.36 20.00
C LEU A 611 -17.43 0.79 18.92
N THR A 612 -17.96 0.21 17.85
CA THR A 612 -17.19 -0.15 16.65
C THR A 612 -17.43 0.88 15.58
N MET A 613 -16.52 1.00 14.63
CA MET A 613 -16.69 1.84 13.45
C MET A 613 -17.08 1.00 12.25
N GLU A 614 -17.83 1.53 11.32
CA GLU A 614 -18.19 0.88 10.08
C GLU A 614 -17.78 1.72 8.88
N ILE A 615 -16.92 1.16 8.01
CA ILE A 615 -16.62 1.72 6.70
C ILE A 615 -17.76 1.34 5.76
N GLN A 616 -18.39 2.35 5.15
CA GLN A 616 -19.58 2.16 4.33
C GLN A 616 -19.24 1.84 2.89
N GLY A 617 -20.13 1.09 2.22
CA GLY A 617 -20.14 0.96 0.78
C GLY A 617 -18.97 0.21 0.16
N VAL A 618 -18.35 -0.73 0.86
CA VAL A 618 -17.22 -1.55 0.40
C VAL A 618 -17.67 -2.55 -0.65
N PRO A 619 -17.21 -2.49 -1.90
CA PRO A 619 -17.47 -3.52 -2.91
C PRO A 619 -16.95 -4.89 -2.45
N TYR A 620 -17.60 -5.97 -2.90
CA TYR A 620 -17.23 -7.33 -2.49
C TYR A 620 -15.77 -7.68 -2.79
N GLU A 621 -15.26 -7.26 -3.94
CA GLU A 621 -13.88 -7.45 -4.39
C GLU A 621 -12.83 -6.71 -3.54
N ASN A 622 -13.25 -5.67 -2.82
CA ASN A 622 -12.38 -4.91 -1.93
C ASN A 622 -12.30 -5.46 -0.50
N ILE A 623 -13.06 -6.51 -0.17
CA ILE A 623 -13.13 -7.04 1.20
C ILE A 623 -11.77 -7.53 1.70
N GLU A 624 -11.10 -8.40 0.96
CA GLU A 624 -9.81 -8.93 1.40
C GLU A 624 -8.68 -7.87 1.37
N PRO A 625 -8.56 -7.02 0.32
CA PRO A 625 -7.62 -5.90 0.35
C PRO A 625 -7.83 -4.95 1.53
N LEU A 626 -9.07 -4.63 1.86
CA LEU A 626 -9.40 -3.79 3.03
C LEU A 626 -8.99 -4.44 4.34
N ARG A 627 -9.24 -5.75 4.50
CA ARG A 627 -8.84 -6.49 5.70
C ARG A 627 -7.32 -6.50 5.88
N GLU A 628 -6.59 -6.71 4.80
CA GLU A 628 -5.13 -6.68 4.82
C GLU A 628 -4.60 -5.28 5.19
N PHE A 629 -5.16 -4.23 4.60
CA PHE A 629 -4.81 -2.85 4.92
C PHE A 629 -5.02 -2.54 6.41
N LEU A 630 -6.21 -2.85 6.95
CA LEU A 630 -6.53 -2.60 8.36
C LEU A 630 -5.65 -3.42 9.32
N SER A 631 -5.32 -4.66 8.94
CA SER A 631 -4.44 -5.53 9.73
C SER A 631 -3.02 -4.95 9.90
N ARG A 632 -2.48 -4.31 8.85
CA ARG A 632 -1.17 -3.61 8.92
C ARG A 632 -1.20 -2.44 9.90
N ALA A 633 -2.35 -1.79 10.05
CA ALA A 633 -2.57 -0.76 11.07
C ALA A 633 -2.86 -1.30 12.48
N GLY A 634 -2.78 -2.63 12.68
CA GLY A 634 -3.13 -3.29 13.93
C GLY A 634 -4.63 -3.33 14.22
N LEU A 635 -5.47 -3.06 13.22
CA LEU A 635 -6.92 -3.05 13.31
C LEU A 635 -7.52 -4.38 12.82
N GLU A 636 -8.62 -4.78 13.43
CA GLU A 636 -9.34 -6.00 13.09
C GLU A 636 -10.75 -5.71 12.58
N THR A 637 -11.23 -6.55 11.66
CA THR A 637 -12.63 -6.59 11.27
C THR A 637 -13.36 -7.76 11.95
N GLY A 638 -14.65 -7.59 12.25
CA GLY A 638 -15.40 -8.67 12.94
C GLY A 638 -16.64 -8.21 13.69
N GLY A 639 -16.83 -8.79 14.86
CA GLY A 639 -17.94 -8.40 15.77
C GLY A 639 -19.34 -8.82 15.31
N THR A 640 -19.43 -9.83 14.45
CA THR A 640 -20.69 -10.36 13.87
C THR A 640 -20.87 -11.87 14.16
N GLY A 641 -22.03 -12.44 13.84
CA GLY A 641 -22.27 -13.87 13.99
C GLY A 641 -22.68 -14.33 15.39
N SER A 642 -22.80 -15.64 15.57
CA SER A 642 -23.19 -16.32 16.83
C SER A 642 -21.96 -16.60 17.69
N LYS A 643 -21.33 -15.54 18.18
CA LYS A 643 -20.06 -15.54 18.93
C LYS A 643 -20.11 -14.48 20.03
N VAL A 644 -19.09 -14.43 20.88
CA VAL A 644 -18.88 -13.30 21.78
C VAL A 644 -18.71 -12.04 20.94
N ARG A 645 -19.37 -10.97 21.35
CA ARG A 645 -19.35 -9.67 20.64
C ARG A 645 -18.30 -8.74 21.24
N PRO A 646 -17.82 -7.74 20.48
CA PRO A 646 -16.95 -6.70 21.03
C PRO A 646 -17.52 -6.15 22.34
N VAL A 647 -16.66 -6.00 23.34
CA VAL A 647 -17.03 -5.51 24.66
C VAL A 647 -17.38 -4.03 24.56
N VAL A 648 -18.42 -3.63 25.24
CA VAL A 648 -18.83 -2.22 25.38
C VAL A 648 -18.46 -1.74 26.76
N SER A 649 -17.76 -0.61 26.86
CA SER A 649 -17.48 0.01 28.15
C SER A 649 -17.82 1.50 28.15
N CYS A 650 -18.05 2.07 29.32
CA CYS A 650 -18.06 3.52 29.47
C CYS A 650 -16.64 4.05 29.72
N LYS A 651 -16.47 5.38 29.66
CA LYS A 651 -15.20 6.04 29.99
C LYS A 651 -14.93 6.10 31.51
N GLY A 652 -15.28 5.05 32.27
CA GLY A 652 -15.19 5.03 33.73
C GLY A 652 -13.81 5.35 34.29
N THR A 653 -12.76 4.90 33.58
CA THR A 653 -11.35 5.18 33.92
C THR A 653 -11.06 6.69 34.05
N THR A 654 -11.64 7.51 33.17
CA THR A 654 -11.41 8.98 33.14
C THR A 654 -12.61 9.77 33.68
N CYS A 655 -13.64 9.09 34.17
CA CYS A 655 -14.87 9.71 34.67
C CYS A 655 -14.75 9.98 36.16
N GLN A 656 -15.15 11.17 36.61
CA GLN A 656 -15.18 11.57 38.03
C GLN A 656 -16.03 10.66 38.95
N TYR A 657 -16.94 9.87 38.34
CA TYR A 657 -17.80 8.92 39.06
C TYR A 657 -17.37 7.48 38.92
N GLY A 658 -16.29 7.20 38.18
CA GLY A 658 -15.80 5.86 37.96
C GLY A 658 -15.26 5.21 39.22
N ASN A 659 -15.75 4.03 39.56
CA ASN A 659 -15.28 3.24 40.70
C ASN A 659 -14.21 2.23 40.34
N ILE A 660 -14.07 1.92 39.00
CA ILE A 660 -13.14 0.94 38.47
C ILE A 660 -12.48 1.47 37.20
N ASP A 661 -11.34 0.88 36.84
CA ASP A 661 -10.72 1.10 35.53
C ASP A 661 -11.46 0.27 34.47
N THR A 662 -12.41 0.94 33.80
CA THR A 662 -13.24 0.27 32.77
C THR A 662 -12.45 -0.04 31.51
N PHE A 663 -11.41 0.73 31.18
CA PHE A 663 -10.61 0.47 30.00
C PHE A 663 -9.73 -0.78 30.21
N ALA A 664 -8.98 -0.86 31.31
CA ALA A 664 -8.16 -2.01 31.62
C ALA A 664 -9.00 -3.30 31.70
N LEU A 665 -10.10 -3.28 32.45
CA LEU A 665 -10.98 -4.44 32.58
C LEU A 665 -11.60 -4.86 31.25
N SER A 666 -12.06 -3.93 30.44
CA SER A 666 -12.67 -4.27 29.14
C SER A 666 -11.66 -4.74 28.10
N ASP A 667 -10.41 -4.26 28.15
CA ASP A 667 -9.32 -4.75 27.31
C ASP A 667 -8.97 -6.21 27.70
N GLU A 668 -8.93 -6.52 28.99
CA GLU A 668 -8.68 -7.89 29.46
C GLU A 668 -9.82 -8.84 29.09
N ILE A 669 -11.08 -8.43 29.21
CA ILE A 669 -12.25 -9.19 28.75
C ILE A 669 -12.20 -9.36 27.22
N HIS A 670 -11.80 -8.33 26.47
CA HIS A 670 -11.63 -8.41 25.02
C HIS A 670 -10.60 -9.46 24.65
N ARG A 671 -9.42 -9.38 25.25
CA ARG A 671 -8.31 -10.32 25.00
C ARG A 671 -8.68 -11.77 25.34
N ARG A 672 -9.23 -12.02 26.54
CA ARG A 672 -9.56 -13.39 27.01
C ARG A 672 -10.77 -13.97 26.29
N PHE A 673 -11.82 -13.19 26.07
CA PHE A 673 -13.13 -13.76 25.69
C PHE A 673 -13.61 -13.35 24.31
N TYR A 674 -13.27 -12.17 23.79
CA TYR A 674 -13.55 -11.86 22.39
C TYR A 674 -12.51 -12.51 21.46
N GLN A 675 -11.24 -12.30 21.70
CA GLN A 675 -10.16 -12.88 20.89
C GLN A 675 -9.97 -14.37 21.22
N GLY A 676 -9.87 -14.73 22.49
CA GLY A 676 -9.62 -16.11 22.93
C GLY A 676 -10.74 -17.10 22.57
N TYR A 677 -11.98 -16.62 22.42
CA TYR A 677 -13.14 -17.43 22.00
C TYR A 677 -13.59 -17.13 20.56
N ARG A 678 -12.74 -16.54 19.72
CA ARG A 678 -13.08 -16.10 18.37
C ARG A 678 -13.63 -17.21 17.50
N GLU A 679 -13.09 -18.42 17.62
CA GLU A 679 -13.53 -19.59 16.85
C GLU A 679 -14.63 -20.39 17.54
N VAL A 680 -15.00 -20.03 18.77
CA VAL A 680 -16.01 -20.75 19.54
C VAL A 680 -17.41 -20.30 19.13
N LYS A 681 -18.16 -21.19 18.53
CA LYS A 681 -19.55 -20.96 18.12
C LYS A 681 -20.50 -21.09 19.33
N LEU A 682 -21.38 -20.12 19.49
CA LEU A 682 -22.40 -20.08 20.56
C LEU A 682 -23.80 -20.29 19.96
N PRO A 683 -24.82 -20.59 20.78
CA PRO A 683 -26.22 -20.68 20.34
C PRO A 683 -26.71 -19.41 19.64
N HIS A 684 -26.28 -18.23 20.12
CA HIS A 684 -26.53 -16.92 19.56
C HIS A 684 -25.40 -15.98 19.96
N LYS A 685 -25.47 -14.71 19.53
CA LYS A 685 -24.53 -13.65 19.96
C LYS A 685 -24.55 -13.50 21.49
N PHE A 686 -23.36 -13.32 22.08
CA PHE A 686 -23.18 -13.05 23.50
C PHE A 686 -22.56 -11.66 23.70
N LYS A 687 -23.24 -10.78 24.43
CA LYS A 687 -22.88 -9.40 24.60
C LYS A 687 -22.43 -9.10 26.03
N ILE A 688 -21.26 -8.47 26.16
CA ILE A 688 -20.71 -8.06 27.45
C ILE A 688 -20.65 -6.53 27.50
N ALA A 689 -21.02 -5.95 28.65
CA ALA A 689 -20.91 -4.51 28.88
C ALA A 689 -20.30 -4.22 30.25
N VAL A 690 -19.39 -3.22 30.32
CA VAL A 690 -18.67 -2.80 31.52
C VAL A 690 -19.01 -1.35 31.84
N GLY A 691 -19.74 -1.13 32.94
CA GLY A 691 -20.07 0.17 33.50
C GLY A 691 -19.15 0.51 34.66
N GLY A 692 -18.61 1.74 34.68
CA GLY A 692 -17.67 2.17 35.74
C GLY A 692 -18.30 2.46 37.08
N CYS A 693 -19.64 2.65 37.15
CA CYS A 693 -20.35 2.98 38.38
C CYS A 693 -21.87 2.76 38.23
N PRO A 694 -22.66 2.82 39.29
CA PRO A 694 -24.11 2.63 39.24
C PRO A 694 -24.91 3.64 38.42
N ASN A 695 -24.31 4.69 37.85
CA ASN A 695 -24.98 5.55 36.87
C ASN A 695 -25.38 4.86 35.58
N ASN A 696 -24.83 3.66 35.34
CA ASN A 696 -25.27 2.72 34.30
C ASN A 696 -25.27 3.29 32.85
N CYS A 697 -24.31 4.12 32.51
CA CYS A 697 -24.27 4.86 31.23
C CYS A 697 -24.31 3.95 29.99
N VAL A 698 -23.68 2.76 30.02
CA VAL A 698 -23.68 1.76 28.93
C VAL A 698 -24.71 0.67 29.14
N LYS A 699 -25.59 0.82 30.14
CA LYS A 699 -26.69 -0.08 30.47
C LYS A 699 -26.25 -1.56 30.53
N PRO A 700 -25.30 -1.90 31.41
CA PRO A 700 -24.81 -3.28 31.53
C PRO A 700 -25.93 -4.31 31.76
N ASP A 701 -26.95 -3.96 32.52
CA ASP A 701 -28.11 -4.80 32.82
C ASP A 701 -29.01 -5.13 31.62
N LEU A 702 -28.76 -4.52 30.45
CA LEU A 702 -29.43 -4.84 29.18
C LEU A 702 -28.53 -5.65 28.20
N ASN A 703 -27.43 -6.19 28.69
CA ASN A 703 -26.55 -7.08 27.94
C ASN A 703 -26.63 -8.51 28.49
N ASP A 704 -26.19 -9.48 27.73
CA ASP A 704 -26.22 -10.90 28.14
C ASP A 704 -25.44 -11.07 29.45
N LEU A 705 -24.32 -10.36 29.61
CA LEU A 705 -23.59 -10.19 30.86
C LEU A 705 -23.21 -8.73 31.05
N GLY A 706 -23.50 -8.17 32.18
CA GLY A 706 -23.19 -6.79 32.56
C GLY A 706 -22.36 -6.73 33.83
N ILE A 707 -21.35 -5.86 33.82
CA ILE A 707 -20.48 -5.58 34.99
C ILE A 707 -20.67 -4.13 35.36
N VAL A 708 -20.88 -3.85 36.65
CA VAL A 708 -21.00 -2.51 37.19
C VAL A 708 -19.97 -2.32 38.31
N GLY A 709 -19.11 -1.34 38.15
CA GLY A 709 -18.12 -0.98 39.17
C GLY A 709 -18.78 -0.50 40.45
N ALA A 710 -18.37 -1.07 41.56
CA ALA A 710 -18.83 -0.77 42.89
C ALA A 710 -17.68 -0.27 43.78
N ASN A 711 -18.03 0.55 44.76
CA ASN A 711 -17.14 1.01 45.81
C ASN A 711 -17.83 0.65 47.15
N VAL A 712 -17.49 -0.54 47.65
CA VAL A 712 -18.16 -1.18 48.80
C VAL A 712 -17.63 -0.54 50.09
N PRO A 713 -18.42 0.23 50.79
CA PRO A 713 -17.97 0.91 52.00
C PRO A 713 -17.58 -0.11 53.07
N GLN A 714 -16.44 0.12 53.71
CA GLN A 714 -16.03 -0.61 54.93
C GLN A 714 -16.50 0.19 56.11
N ILE A 715 -17.46 -0.37 56.87
CA ILE A 715 -18.11 0.32 57.96
C ILE A 715 -17.41 -0.06 59.27
N ASP A 716 -16.90 0.95 59.96
CA ASP A 716 -16.36 0.81 61.34
C ASP A 716 -17.44 1.27 62.34
N LEU A 717 -18.23 0.30 62.86
CA LEU A 717 -19.32 0.60 63.78
C LEU A 717 -18.82 1.09 65.12
N GLU A 718 -17.58 0.84 65.50
CA GLU A 718 -17.02 1.37 66.77
C GLU A 718 -16.85 2.87 66.71
N LYS A 719 -16.50 3.42 65.57
CA LYS A 719 -16.39 4.85 65.31
C LYS A 719 -17.74 5.54 65.11
N CYS A 720 -18.79 4.78 64.83
CA CYS A 720 -20.13 5.35 64.62
C CYS A 720 -20.74 5.85 65.93
N ARG A 721 -21.13 7.13 65.95
CA ARG A 721 -21.67 7.79 67.14
C ARG A 721 -23.21 7.98 67.11
N GLY A 722 -23.92 7.44 66.13
CA GLY A 722 -25.38 7.52 66.06
C GLY A 722 -25.88 8.96 65.97
N CYS A 723 -25.33 9.79 65.13
CA CYS A 723 -25.59 11.22 65.05
C CYS A 723 -27.05 11.49 64.71
N LYS A 724 -27.71 12.49 65.39
CA LYS A 724 -29.05 12.93 65.01
C LYS A 724 -29.20 13.47 63.62
N VAL A 725 -28.09 13.99 63.03
CA VAL A 725 -27.97 14.40 61.66
C VAL A 725 -26.75 13.66 61.09
N CYS A 726 -26.98 12.56 60.40
CA CYS A 726 -25.93 11.73 59.88
C CYS A 726 -25.53 12.17 58.45
N GLN A 727 -24.26 12.56 58.26
CA GLN A 727 -23.74 13.00 56.96
C GLN A 727 -23.76 11.89 55.94
N VAL A 728 -23.57 10.63 56.37
CA VAL A 728 -23.62 9.44 55.52
C VAL A 728 -25.04 9.22 55.00
N GLU A 729 -26.05 9.35 55.83
CA GLU A 729 -27.47 9.26 55.48
C GLU A 729 -27.85 10.39 54.50
N ASN A 730 -27.45 11.65 54.81
CA ASN A 730 -27.76 12.82 53.99
C ASN A 730 -27.20 12.75 52.56
N VAL A 731 -26.01 12.18 52.34
CA VAL A 731 -25.40 12.09 51.01
C VAL A 731 -25.81 10.86 50.24
N CYS A 732 -26.58 9.94 50.84
CA CYS A 732 -26.98 8.71 50.19
C CYS A 732 -28.08 8.94 49.12
N PRO A 733 -27.76 8.83 47.81
CA PRO A 733 -28.75 9.11 46.77
C PRO A 733 -29.84 8.02 46.71
N MET A 734 -29.55 6.84 47.25
CA MET A 734 -30.46 5.70 47.26
C MET A 734 -31.32 5.67 48.52
N LYS A 735 -31.08 6.58 49.50
CA LYS A 735 -31.70 6.54 50.83
C LYS A 735 -31.53 5.16 51.51
N ALA A 736 -30.42 4.50 51.22
CA ALA A 736 -30.12 3.16 51.71
C ALA A 736 -29.32 3.17 53.02
N ALA A 737 -28.89 4.33 53.50
CA ALA A 737 -28.21 4.50 54.75
C ALA A 737 -29.17 5.15 55.79
N ALA A 738 -29.31 4.57 56.96
CA ALA A 738 -30.11 5.08 58.03
C ALA A 738 -29.48 4.82 59.39
N VAL A 739 -29.70 5.68 60.38
CA VAL A 739 -29.28 5.43 61.75
C VAL A 739 -30.39 4.68 62.46
N THR A 740 -30.14 3.44 62.84
CA THR A 740 -31.04 2.54 63.58
C THR A 740 -30.31 2.07 64.84
N ASP A 741 -31.00 2.13 65.95
CA ASP A 741 -30.47 1.74 67.25
C ASP A 741 -29.11 2.38 67.60
N GLY A 742 -28.96 3.66 67.25
CA GLY A 742 -27.75 4.45 67.53
C GLY A 742 -26.54 4.10 66.64
N LYS A 743 -26.67 3.33 65.59
CA LYS A 743 -25.65 2.96 64.62
C LYS A 743 -26.15 3.14 63.19
N ILE A 744 -25.22 3.45 62.30
CA ILE A 744 -25.53 3.51 60.86
C ILE A 744 -25.67 2.11 60.27
N VAL A 745 -26.73 1.88 59.52
CA VAL A 745 -27.02 0.64 58.80
C VAL A 745 -27.22 0.95 57.30
N LEU A 746 -26.74 0.08 56.45
CA LEU A 746 -27.04 0.09 55.03
C LEU A 746 -28.08 -0.96 54.71
N SER A 747 -29.16 -0.58 54.07
CA SER A 747 -30.19 -1.50 53.58
C SER A 747 -29.78 -2.22 52.30
N GLU A 748 -30.49 -3.26 51.88
CA GLU A 748 -30.30 -4.00 50.65
C GLU A 748 -30.45 -3.13 49.40
N SER A 749 -31.11 -1.99 49.48
CA SER A 749 -31.20 -1.01 48.38
C SER A 749 -29.87 -0.27 48.11
N CYS A 750 -28.83 -0.51 48.89
CA CYS A 750 -27.51 0.07 48.64
C CYS A 750 -26.93 -0.43 47.32
N ASN A 751 -26.67 0.50 46.38
CA ASN A 751 -26.08 0.19 45.09
C ASN A 751 -24.54 0.27 45.05
N ASN A 752 -23.88 0.40 46.19
CA ASN A 752 -22.43 0.52 46.36
C ASN A 752 -21.77 1.62 45.48
N CYS A 753 -22.40 2.78 45.39
CA CYS A 753 -21.89 3.93 44.63
C CYS A 753 -20.71 4.64 45.31
N GLY A 754 -20.41 4.34 46.54
CA GLY A 754 -19.29 4.91 47.31
C GLY A 754 -19.43 6.38 47.73
N ARG A 755 -20.56 7.05 47.52
CA ARG A 755 -20.74 8.48 47.86
C ARG A 755 -20.64 8.75 49.33
N CYS A 756 -20.92 7.77 50.18
CA CYS A 756 -20.83 7.86 51.64
C CYS A 756 -19.40 7.79 52.17
N VAL A 757 -18.44 7.27 51.35
CA VAL A 757 -17.05 7.12 51.79
C VAL A 757 -16.43 8.47 52.07
N LYS A 758 -15.69 8.57 53.19
CA LYS A 758 -15.06 9.78 53.72
C LYS A 758 -16.07 10.92 54.05
N LYS A 759 -17.35 10.60 54.28
CA LYS A 759 -18.37 11.58 54.66
C LYS A 759 -18.71 11.56 56.14
N CYS A 760 -18.27 10.51 56.86
CA CYS A 760 -18.43 10.46 58.30
C CYS A 760 -17.32 11.27 58.99
N PRO A 761 -17.58 12.34 59.76
CA PRO A 761 -16.55 13.13 60.43
C PRO A 761 -15.83 12.37 61.55
N PHE A 762 -16.35 11.20 61.96
CA PHE A 762 -15.79 10.34 62.99
C PHE A 762 -15.04 9.15 62.44
N GLY A 763 -14.93 9.03 61.07
CA GLY A 763 -14.17 7.99 60.42
C GLY A 763 -14.86 6.62 60.27
N ALA A 764 -16.18 6.53 60.51
CA ALA A 764 -16.93 5.27 60.39
C ALA A 764 -17.05 4.76 58.93
N PHE A 765 -16.75 5.61 57.93
CA PHE A 765 -16.81 5.33 56.48
C PHE A 765 -15.54 5.80 55.74
N ASP A 766 -14.38 5.63 56.33
CA ASP A 766 -13.14 6.21 55.76
C ASP A 766 -12.57 5.38 54.59
N SER A 767 -12.90 4.13 54.51
CA SER A 767 -12.39 3.23 53.48
C SER A 767 -13.51 2.50 52.74
N ALA A 768 -13.19 2.06 51.54
CA ALA A 768 -14.02 1.18 50.75
C ALA A 768 -13.15 0.21 49.93
N LYS A 769 -13.71 -0.92 49.57
CA LYS A 769 -13.09 -1.86 48.64
C LYS A 769 -13.70 -1.70 47.25
N THR A 770 -12.84 -1.65 46.22
CA THR A 770 -13.29 -1.79 44.83
C THR A 770 -14.04 -3.09 44.69
N GLY A 771 -15.16 -3.06 44.00
CA GLY A 771 -15.99 -4.22 43.79
C GLY A 771 -16.64 -4.20 42.41
N TYR A 772 -17.14 -5.35 42.01
CA TYR A 772 -17.84 -5.58 40.74
C TYR A 772 -19.17 -6.25 40.97
N ARG A 773 -20.26 -5.65 40.51
CA ARG A 773 -21.59 -6.25 40.50
C ARG A 773 -21.83 -6.85 39.13
N VAL A 774 -22.25 -8.09 39.07
CA VAL A 774 -22.49 -8.82 37.83
C VAL A 774 -23.97 -9.01 37.59
N TYR A 775 -24.44 -8.70 36.40
CA TYR A 775 -25.79 -8.93 35.93
C TYR A 775 -25.78 -9.92 34.80
N ILE A 776 -26.70 -10.90 34.78
CA ILE A 776 -26.81 -11.91 33.75
C ILE A 776 -28.24 -11.99 33.19
N GLY A 777 -28.35 -12.40 31.93
CA GLY A 777 -29.65 -12.59 31.26
C GLY A 777 -30.29 -11.30 30.75
N GLY A 778 -29.55 -10.21 30.64
CA GLY A 778 -30.04 -8.98 30.02
C GLY A 778 -30.21 -9.07 28.52
N ARG A 779 -31.18 -8.32 27.99
CA ARG A 779 -31.46 -8.27 26.54
C ARG A 779 -32.10 -6.96 26.15
N TRP A 780 -31.60 -6.38 25.05
CA TRP A 780 -32.22 -5.21 24.41
C TRP A 780 -32.44 -5.48 22.92
N GLY A 781 -33.65 -5.24 22.44
CA GLY A 781 -34.07 -5.48 21.05
C GLY A 781 -35.59 -5.62 20.94
N LYS A 782 -36.07 -6.44 19.99
CA LYS A 782 -37.50 -6.72 19.81
C LYS A 782 -38.18 -7.19 21.11
N ASN A 783 -37.46 -8.02 21.87
CA ASN A 783 -37.81 -8.41 23.23
C ASN A 783 -36.83 -7.77 24.20
N ILE A 784 -37.32 -7.29 25.32
CA ILE A 784 -36.53 -6.63 26.38
C ILE A 784 -36.54 -7.54 27.61
N ALA A 785 -35.36 -7.75 28.20
CA ALA A 785 -35.20 -8.39 29.51
C ALA A 785 -34.11 -7.63 30.30
N ARG A 786 -34.37 -7.34 31.55
CA ARG A 786 -33.34 -6.84 32.45
C ARG A 786 -32.57 -7.98 33.08
N GLY A 787 -31.25 -7.89 33.05
CA GLY A 787 -30.38 -8.84 33.73
C GLY A 787 -30.62 -8.82 35.25
N GLN A 788 -30.57 -9.98 35.82
CA GLN A 788 -30.65 -10.15 37.28
C GLN A 788 -29.24 -10.10 37.84
N MET A 789 -29.09 -9.45 38.98
CA MET A 789 -27.80 -9.31 39.66
C MET A 789 -27.49 -10.58 40.46
N LEU A 790 -26.26 -11.06 40.34
CA LEU A 790 -25.76 -12.11 41.21
C LEU A 790 -25.69 -11.62 42.63
N GLY A 791 -26.02 -12.49 43.62
CA GLY A 791 -26.02 -12.14 45.06
C GLY A 791 -24.68 -11.75 45.63
N LYS A 792 -23.59 -12.08 44.91
CA LYS A 792 -22.20 -11.76 45.30
C LYS A 792 -21.68 -10.49 44.63
N VAL A 793 -21.05 -9.61 45.42
CA VAL A 793 -20.21 -8.55 44.91
C VAL A 793 -18.75 -9.04 44.88
N PHE A 794 -18.15 -9.06 43.71
CA PHE A 794 -16.79 -9.54 43.56
C PHE A 794 -15.79 -8.43 43.90
N THR A 795 -14.74 -8.75 44.64
CA THR A 795 -13.64 -7.83 45.01
C THR A 795 -12.29 -8.25 44.50
N ASN A 796 -12.27 -9.37 43.73
CA ASN A 796 -11.12 -9.90 43.01
C ASN A 796 -11.45 -9.97 41.51
N GLU A 797 -10.58 -9.42 40.69
CA GLU A 797 -10.77 -9.33 39.25
C GLU A 797 -10.69 -10.69 38.56
N GLU A 798 -9.79 -11.59 39.00
CA GLU A 798 -9.68 -12.95 38.44
C GLU A 798 -10.92 -13.79 38.73
N GLU A 799 -11.51 -13.61 39.91
CA GLU A 799 -12.77 -14.28 40.25
C GLU A 799 -13.93 -13.74 39.36
N LEU A 800 -13.97 -12.44 39.13
CA LEU A 800 -14.91 -11.81 38.19
C LEU A 800 -14.73 -12.39 36.77
N LEU A 801 -13.50 -12.43 36.27
CA LEU A 801 -13.20 -12.94 34.93
C LEU A 801 -13.54 -14.43 34.79
N SER A 802 -13.34 -15.22 35.86
CA SER A 802 -13.80 -16.59 35.95
C SER A 802 -15.32 -16.71 35.75
N VAL A 803 -16.13 -15.85 36.37
CA VAL A 803 -17.59 -15.84 36.20
C VAL A 803 -17.99 -15.46 34.78
N VAL A 804 -17.29 -14.50 34.15
CA VAL A 804 -17.52 -14.16 32.73
C VAL A 804 -17.30 -15.38 31.83
N GLU A 805 -16.22 -16.10 32.05
CA GLU A 805 -15.91 -17.32 31.30
C GLU A 805 -16.95 -18.41 31.50
N LYS A 806 -17.33 -18.66 32.76
CA LYS A 806 -18.38 -19.65 33.11
C LYS A 806 -19.71 -19.31 32.43
N ALA A 807 -20.11 -18.06 32.36
CA ALA A 807 -21.33 -17.66 31.68
C ALA A 807 -21.28 -17.94 30.15
N ILE A 808 -20.13 -17.75 29.51
CA ILE A 808 -19.95 -18.13 28.10
C ILE A 808 -20.02 -19.66 27.93
N LEU A 809 -19.34 -20.40 28.78
CA LEU A 809 -19.31 -21.86 28.76
C LEU A 809 -20.72 -22.46 29.03
N LEU A 810 -21.44 -21.95 30.02
CA LEU A 810 -22.81 -22.34 30.32
C LEU A 810 -23.73 -22.08 29.11
N PHE A 811 -23.64 -20.91 28.51
CA PHE A 811 -24.45 -20.61 27.33
C PHE A 811 -24.13 -21.53 26.16
N ARG A 812 -22.85 -21.86 25.93
CA ARG A 812 -22.44 -22.79 24.91
C ARG A 812 -22.97 -24.20 25.19
N GLU A 813 -22.88 -24.65 26.44
CA GLU A 813 -23.25 -26.01 26.84
C GLU A 813 -24.76 -26.24 26.85
N GLN A 814 -25.50 -25.29 27.46
CA GLN A 814 -26.92 -25.48 27.81
C GLN A 814 -27.87 -24.60 26.97
N GLY A 815 -27.37 -23.67 26.17
CA GLY A 815 -28.22 -22.88 25.29
C GLY A 815 -28.65 -23.65 24.05
N ILE A 816 -29.87 -23.37 23.57
CA ILE A 816 -30.45 -23.94 22.35
C ILE A 816 -30.16 -23.03 21.17
N THR A 817 -29.89 -23.58 19.98
CA THR A 817 -29.62 -22.81 18.77
C THR A 817 -30.71 -21.77 18.48
N GLY A 818 -30.31 -20.50 18.34
CA GLY A 818 -31.22 -19.34 18.15
C GLY A 818 -31.73 -18.72 19.45
N GLU A 819 -31.50 -19.36 20.59
CA GLU A 819 -31.88 -18.85 21.92
C GLU A 819 -30.90 -17.78 22.35
N ARG A 820 -31.39 -16.69 22.94
CA ARG A 820 -30.54 -15.69 23.60
C ARG A 820 -30.19 -16.14 25.00
N PHE A 821 -29.09 -15.63 25.57
CA PHE A 821 -28.71 -16.01 26.93
C PHE A 821 -29.81 -15.70 27.97
N SER A 822 -30.56 -14.60 27.78
CA SER A 822 -31.75 -14.30 28.60
C SER A 822 -32.80 -15.43 28.61
N ASP A 823 -33.00 -16.06 27.45
CA ASP A 823 -33.98 -17.13 27.29
C ASP A 823 -33.45 -18.40 27.95
N THR A 824 -32.13 -18.65 27.82
CA THR A 824 -31.44 -19.75 28.53
C THR A 824 -31.56 -19.62 30.03
N VAL A 825 -31.27 -18.42 30.58
CA VAL A 825 -31.38 -18.15 32.02
C VAL A 825 -32.83 -18.32 32.51
N ALA A 826 -33.81 -17.82 31.76
CA ALA A 826 -35.24 -17.97 32.09
C ALA A 826 -35.68 -19.42 32.11
N ARG A 827 -35.20 -20.24 31.13
CA ARG A 827 -35.54 -21.66 31.02
C ARG A 827 -34.94 -22.50 32.14
N LEU A 828 -33.68 -22.24 32.49
CA LEU A 828 -32.97 -22.98 33.54
C LEU A 828 -33.32 -22.53 34.97
N GLY A 829 -33.83 -21.30 35.10
CA GLY A 829 -34.05 -20.67 36.38
C GLY A 829 -32.79 -19.91 36.87
N PHE A 830 -32.99 -18.65 37.34
CA PHE A 830 -31.87 -17.79 37.75
C PHE A 830 -31.01 -18.41 38.87
N ALA A 831 -31.66 -18.95 39.93
CA ALA A 831 -30.95 -19.56 41.05
C ALA A 831 -30.02 -20.71 40.64
N THR A 832 -30.50 -21.59 39.74
CA THR A 832 -29.70 -22.70 39.21
C THR A 832 -28.50 -22.18 38.37
N VAL A 833 -28.74 -21.16 37.57
CA VAL A 833 -27.64 -20.53 36.77
C VAL A 833 -26.63 -19.86 37.70
N GLU A 834 -27.08 -19.13 38.70
CA GLU A 834 -26.21 -18.48 39.68
C GLU A 834 -25.33 -19.49 40.41
N GLU A 835 -25.90 -20.60 40.87
CA GLU A 835 -25.14 -21.67 41.54
C GLU A 835 -24.04 -22.24 40.64
N GLN A 836 -24.37 -22.52 39.36
CA GLN A 836 -23.39 -23.01 38.40
C GLN A 836 -22.30 -21.98 38.11
N LEU A 837 -22.61 -20.70 38.06
CA LEU A 837 -21.63 -19.65 37.82
C LEU A 837 -20.71 -19.40 39.02
N LEU A 838 -21.19 -19.69 40.24
CA LEU A 838 -20.40 -19.56 41.49
C LEU A 838 -19.60 -20.83 41.80
N SER A 839 -19.93 -21.98 41.21
CA SER A 839 -19.13 -23.22 41.28
C SER A 839 -18.02 -23.24 40.22
N ASP A 840 -17.05 -24.16 40.32
CA ASP A 840 -15.95 -24.30 39.34
C ASP A 840 -16.16 -25.45 38.35
N GLU A 841 -17.32 -26.12 38.38
CA GLU A 841 -17.62 -27.27 37.54
C GLU A 841 -17.51 -26.96 36.03
N LEU A 842 -17.98 -25.77 35.58
CA LEU A 842 -17.94 -25.37 34.17
C LEU A 842 -16.50 -25.20 33.67
N LEU A 843 -15.59 -24.77 34.52
CA LEU A 843 -14.16 -24.62 34.18
C LEU A 843 -13.46 -25.98 34.15
N GLN A 844 -13.79 -26.92 35.03
CA GLN A 844 -13.22 -28.26 35.04
C GLN A 844 -13.49 -29.01 33.73
N ARG A 845 -14.67 -28.80 33.10
CA ARG A 845 -15.03 -29.41 31.82
C ARG A 845 -14.89 -28.45 30.60
N LYS A 846 -14.12 -27.37 30.74
CA LYS A 846 -13.93 -26.36 29.67
C LYS A 846 -13.46 -27.00 28.37
N ALA A 847 -12.43 -27.83 28.40
CA ALA A 847 -11.85 -28.42 27.21
C ALA A 847 -12.88 -29.30 26.45
N GLU A 848 -13.65 -30.11 27.18
CA GLU A 848 -14.73 -30.94 26.64
C GLU A 848 -15.83 -30.05 26.03
N ASN A 849 -16.25 -29.00 26.77
CA ASN A 849 -17.29 -28.10 26.32
C ASN A 849 -16.91 -27.40 24.99
N ILE A 850 -15.66 -26.92 24.88
CA ILE A 850 -15.21 -26.24 23.68
C ILE A 850 -15.00 -27.17 22.49
N SER A 851 -14.47 -28.38 22.72
CA SER A 851 -14.22 -29.38 21.66
C SER A 851 -15.47 -30.10 21.19
N ALA A 852 -16.55 -30.15 21.99
CA ALA A 852 -17.78 -30.78 21.63
C ALA A 852 -18.36 -30.26 20.33
N GLN A 853 -18.49 -31.13 19.31
CA GLN A 853 -19.20 -30.78 18.07
C GLN A 853 -20.71 -30.70 18.37
N LYS A 854 -21.13 -29.54 18.86
CA LYS A 854 -22.56 -29.26 18.97
C LYS A 854 -23.11 -28.94 17.60
N HIS A 855 -24.08 -29.69 17.14
CA HIS A 855 -24.86 -29.40 15.93
C HIS A 855 -25.72 -28.11 16.15
N LEU A 856 -25.07 -26.97 16.24
CA LEU A 856 -25.74 -25.68 16.23
C LEU A 856 -26.16 -25.40 14.77
N LYS A 857 -27.27 -26.00 14.35
CA LYS A 857 -27.89 -25.75 13.04
C LYS A 857 -28.42 -24.32 12.99
N GLY A 858 -28.15 -23.64 11.89
CA GLY A 858 -28.73 -22.34 11.58
C GLY A 858 -27.87 -21.16 12.02
N GLY A 859 -27.41 -20.37 11.03
CA GLY A 859 -26.85 -19.06 11.26
C GLY A 859 -27.92 -18.14 11.85
N ALA A 860 -27.63 -17.46 12.95
CA ALA A 860 -28.53 -16.43 13.46
C ALA A 860 -28.70 -15.34 12.40
N THR A 861 -29.90 -15.12 11.95
CA THR A 861 -30.29 -13.92 11.21
C THR A 861 -30.19 -12.73 12.17
N CYS A 862 -29.21 -11.91 11.99
CA CYS A 862 -29.17 -10.57 12.59
C CYS A 862 -29.14 -9.57 11.47
#